data_7948ee995d7255e53c6e69d1a36a58ff
#
_entry.id   7948ee995d7255e53c6e69d1a36a58ff
#
_cell.length_a   1.000
_cell.length_b   1.000
_cell.length_c   1.000
_cell.angle_alpha   90.00
_cell.angle_beta   90.00
_cell.angle_gamma   90.00
#
_symmetry.space_group_name_H-M   'P 1'
#
loop_
_entity.id
_entity.type
_entity.pdbx_description
1 polymer ?
#
loop_
_entity_poly.entity_id
_entity_poly.type
_entity_poly.pdbx_seq_one_letter_code
_entity_poly.pdbx_strand_id
1 'polypeptide(L)'
;MAEDNPSTALAPQQFSIDVMLEKYAKGDETHVDDIHRRVARGVALAEPKELRAKIEAEFVDNFKRGALGAGRIMSAAGAGIEATLINCFVQPVGDAIQGVDSNGLPGIYVALLQAAETMRRGGGVGYNFSAIRPRGARVHSTGSAASGPCSYIDVFDASCRTVESAGARRGAQMGILDCSHPDLLEFIAAKHTKGRWNNFNVSVAVTDEFMQAVADDAAWQLVHKAEPSPAQRTAEDMRQRDDGLWVYREVRARDVWNTIMRSTYDVAEPGVVFMSRMNDDNNLRAIEAIRATNPCGEQPLPAYGCCNLGPLNLTRFVRDPFAQMRGATPAFDWDGLARTTRTQVRFLDDVLDVTLWPLDEQAREAEAKRRIGVGFTGLGDTLVMLGLRYDRQEGRDFAERVARTMRDEAYRASVELARERGAFPLFDAKRYLEEGTFASRLPDDIKRAIREHGIRNSHLLSIAPTGTVSLAFADNASNGIEPAFSWTYQRTKRMADGSRQSFAVEDHAYRLYREMGGDVNALPDYFVSALEMSAQEHMEMMAAVQPFVDTSISKTVNVPADYPFDKFQDLYFEAWRRGLKGLATYRPNETLGAVLSVTPAETPSDSPDPELDLDPLRIAIDHRPKGALPAIIEKVEYLTQAGKKSLYLAVSFIEVTGRVGGEDVTIERPIEFFIPTGQRDESQQWITATMRSLSLAARGGFAARTLQDMRKVSWDRGQVRLGDVERLDGHRSPRWHDSEVAALAYAIQQILHRRGFLDAEGEQVPSRVLARKRPDDAPHAVAIPDEREEVTEAVAPGEIDPHGLPQMHGRKCPTCGANAVIRKDGCDFCTSCGEIGACG
;
A
#
# COMPACT_ATOMS: atom_id res chain seq x y z
N MET A 1 -28.32 19.74 30.51
CA MET A 1 -27.75 20.66 29.54
C MET A 1 -26.28 20.69 29.86
N ALA A 2 -25.46 19.99 29.10
CA ALA A 2 -24.00 20.10 29.21
C ALA A 2 -23.65 21.40 28.48
N GLU A 3 -23.09 22.35 29.21
CA GLU A 3 -22.53 23.55 28.62
C GLU A 3 -21.41 23.13 27.67
N ASP A 4 -21.60 23.38 26.38
CA ASP A 4 -20.51 23.34 25.41
C ASP A 4 -19.43 24.31 25.91
N ASN A 5 -18.26 23.80 26.24
CA ASN A 5 -17.11 24.63 26.57
C ASN A 5 -16.55 25.20 25.27
N PRO A 6 -16.84 26.45 24.87
CA PRO A 6 -16.49 26.98 23.55
C PRO A 6 -14.98 27.24 23.39
N SER A 7 -14.17 26.99 24.45
CA SER A 7 -12.76 27.38 24.43
C SER A 7 -11.79 26.33 23.87
N THR A 8 -12.27 25.17 23.37
CA THR A 8 -11.42 24.07 22.88
C THR A 8 -11.77 23.55 21.47
N ALA A 9 -12.71 24.15 20.77
CA ALA A 9 -13.07 23.75 19.41
C ALA A 9 -12.14 24.42 18.40
N LEU A 10 -11.02 23.76 18.10
CA LEU A 10 -10.13 24.16 17.01
C LEU A 10 -10.88 23.98 15.67
N ALA A 11 -10.88 25.01 14.81
CA ALA A 11 -11.41 24.88 13.46
C ALA A 11 -10.59 23.86 12.66
N PRO A 12 -11.20 22.93 11.92
CA PRO A 12 -10.47 21.96 11.13
C PRO A 12 -9.52 22.63 10.12
N GLN A 13 -8.35 22.04 9.93
CA GLN A 13 -7.41 22.52 8.92
C GLN A 13 -7.96 22.31 7.51
N GLN A 14 -7.57 23.17 6.55
CA GLN A 14 -8.11 23.14 5.19
C GLN A 14 -7.96 21.79 4.52
N PHE A 15 -6.82 21.12 4.69
CA PHE A 15 -6.59 19.80 4.14
C PHE A 15 -7.59 18.74 4.66
N SER A 16 -7.98 18.80 5.93
CA SER A 16 -9.01 17.94 6.52
C SER A 16 -10.39 18.20 5.90
N ILE A 17 -10.74 19.47 5.68
CA ILE A 17 -11.97 19.88 5.00
C ILE A 17 -11.97 19.34 3.56
N ASP A 18 -10.89 19.52 2.81
CA ASP A 18 -10.78 19.06 1.42
C ASP A 18 -10.92 17.54 1.31
N VAL A 19 -10.31 16.78 2.23
CA VAL A 19 -10.44 15.31 2.26
C VAL A 19 -11.86 14.88 2.63
N MET A 20 -12.49 15.57 3.57
CA MET A 20 -13.88 15.31 3.98
C MET A 20 -14.83 15.54 2.80
N LEU A 21 -14.70 16.67 2.11
CA LEU A 21 -15.56 17.00 0.95
C LEU A 21 -15.34 16.02 -0.21
N GLU A 22 -14.09 15.73 -0.57
CA GLU A 22 -13.77 14.86 -1.71
C GLU A 22 -14.21 13.41 -1.51
N LYS A 23 -14.00 12.86 -0.30
CA LYS A 23 -14.17 11.42 -0.07
C LYS A 23 -15.52 11.05 0.54
N TYR A 24 -16.10 11.93 1.32
CA TYR A 24 -17.24 11.60 2.16
C TYR A 24 -18.52 12.39 1.85
N ALA A 25 -18.41 13.64 1.42
CA ALA A 25 -19.58 14.44 1.07
C ALA A 25 -20.31 13.86 -0.17
N LYS A 26 -21.64 14.01 -0.19
CA LYS A 26 -22.52 13.55 -1.27
C LYS A 26 -23.53 14.64 -1.61
N GLY A 27 -23.81 14.81 -2.91
CA GLY A 27 -24.77 15.82 -3.36
C GLY A 27 -24.39 17.23 -2.90
N ASP A 28 -25.26 17.89 -2.16
CA ASP A 28 -25.10 19.28 -1.71
C ASP A 28 -24.44 19.40 -0.32
N GLU A 29 -23.88 18.32 0.21
CA GLU A 29 -23.21 18.33 1.52
C GLU A 29 -21.93 19.17 1.48
N THR A 30 -21.84 20.16 2.36
CA THR A 30 -20.69 21.07 2.47
C THR A 30 -20.05 21.08 3.84
N HIS A 31 -20.73 20.51 4.85
CA HIS A 31 -20.28 20.49 6.24
C HIS A 31 -20.32 19.08 6.82
N VAL A 32 -19.47 18.83 7.81
CA VAL A 32 -19.42 17.56 8.54
C VAL A 32 -20.77 17.18 9.14
N ASP A 33 -21.56 18.14 9.60
CA ASP A 33 -22.91 17.93 10.16
C ASP A 33 -23.91 17.39 9.12
N ASP A 34 -23.73 17.70 7.84
CA ASP A 34 -24.59 17.18 6.78
C ASP A 34 -24.33 15.68 6.60
N ILE A 35 -23.04 15.31 6.59
CA ILE A 35 -22.60 13.91 6.53
C ILE A 35 -23.11 13.15 7.77
N HIS A 36 -22.94 13.71 8.97
CA HIS A 36 -23.40 13.09 10.22
C HIS A 36 -24.91 12.83 10.20
N ARG A 37 -25.72 13.80 9.75
CA ARG A 37 -27.18 13.64 9.62
C ARG A 37 -27.57 12.60 8.57
N ARG A 38 -26.92 12.59 7.40
CA ARG A 38 -27.16 11.56 6.36
C ARG A 38 -26.86 10.17 6.89
N VAL A 39 -25.67 9.98 7.48
CA VAL A 39 -25.24 8.68 8.01
C VAL A 39 -26.14 8.21 9.14
N ALA A 40 -26.44 9.07 10.13
CA ALA A 40 -27.33 8.74 11.24
C ALA A 40 -28.72 8.32 10.75
N ARG A 41 -29.31 9.08 9.82
CA ARG A 41 -30.60 8.75 9.20
C ARG A 41 -30.56 7.44 8.46
N GLY A 42 -29.50 7.19 7.67
CA GLY A 42 -29.36 5.97 6.89
C GLY A 42 -29.24 4.73 7.76
N VAL A 43 -28.51 4.81 8.88
CA VAL A 43 -28.32 3.69 9.81
C VAL A 43 -29.54 3.48 10.70
N ALA A 44 -30.22 4.56 11.14
CA ALA A 44 -31.45 4.46 11.93
C ALA A 44 -32.63 3.80 11.18
N LEU A 45 -32.50 3.52 9.87
CA LEU A 45 -33.49 2.72 9.14
C LEU A 45 -33.61 1.27 9.65
N ALA A 46 -32.57 0.73 10.32
CA ALA A 46 -32.64 -0.55 11.01
C ALA A 46 -33.66 -0.59 12.15
N GLU A 47 -33.97 0.56 12.71
CA GLU A 47 -34.80 0.67 13.87
C GLU A 47 -36.31 0.63 13.54
N PRO A 48 -37.18 0.21 14.49
CA PRO A 48 -38.62 0.37 14.38
C PRO A 48 -39.01 1.82 14.07
N LYS A 49 -40.00 2.01 13.22
CA LYS A 49 -40.40 3.34 12.71
C LYS A 49 -40.61 4.38 13.83
N GLU A 50 -41.14 3.96 14.95
CA GLU A 50 -41.47 4.78 16.11
C GLU A 50 -40.22 5.32 16.82
N LEU A 51 -39.09 4.59 16.69
CA LEU A 51 -37.80 4.90 17.35
C LEU A 51 -36.84 5.65 16.42
N ARG A 52 -37.03 5.61 15.11
CA ARG A 52 -36.06 6.12 14.11
C ARG A 52 -35.64 7.55 14.38
N ALA A 53 -36.60 8.47 14.59
CA ALA A 53 -36.28 9.88 14.81
C ALA A 53 -35.48 10.09 16.11
N LYS A 54 -35.79 9.32 17.16
CA LYS A 54 -35.05 9.38 18.43
C LYS A 54 -33.62 8.85 18.25
N ILE A 55 -33.48 7.69 17.64
CA ILE A 55 -32.19 7.05 17.45
C ILE A 55 -31.34 7.83 16.45
N GLU A 56 -31.91 8.40 15.37
CA GLU A 56 -31.19 9.32 14.47
C GLU A 56 -30.59 10.48 15.27
N ALA A 57 -31.34 11.10 16.16
CA ALA A 57 -30.86 12.19 17.01
C ALA A 57 -29.74 11.73 17.97
N GLU A 58 -29.88 10.53 18.56
CA GLU A 58 -28.85 9.93 19.43
C GLU A 58 -27.57 9.64 18.66
N PHE A 59 -27.62 9.15 17.42
CA PHE A 59 -26.46 8.92 16.58
C PHE A 59 -25.77 10.22 16.17
N VAL A 60 -26.53 11.26 15.79
CA VAL A 60 -25.96 12.60 15.50
C VAL A 60 -25.25 13.17 16.73
N ASP A 61 -25.86 13.05 17.91
CA ASP A 61 -25.24 13.51 19.16
C ASP A 61 -23.98 12.69 19.49
N ASN A 62 -23.99 11.38 19.23
CA ASN A 62 -22.83 10.52 19.40
C ASN A 62 -21.66 10.91 18.50
N PHE A 63 -21.91 11.26 17.24
CA PHE A 63 -20.88 11.80 16.33
C PHE A 63 -20.30 13.12 16.85
N LYS A 64 -21.13 14.01 17.35
CA LYS A 64 -20.68 15.28 17.96
C LYS A 64 -19.80 15.06 19.20
N ARG A 65 -20.04 13.98 19.94
CA ARG A 65 -19.21 13.58 21.10
C ARG A 65 -17.89 12.93 20.71
N GLY A 66 -17.68 12.58 19.44
CA GLY A 66 -16.43 12.00 18.93
C GLY A 66 -16.56 10.58 18.39
N ALA A 67 -17.75 9.97 18.36
CA ALA A 67 -17.95 8.72 17.62
C ALA A 67 -17.76 8.92 16.12
N LEU A 68 -17.22 7.91 15.43
CA LEU A 68 -17.05 7.90 13.98
C LEU A 68 -17.48 6.54 13.42
N GLY A 69 -18.04 6.54 12.23
CA GLY A 69 -18.14 5.33 11.43
C GLY A 69 -16.82 5.07 10.70
N ALA A 70 -16.54 3.83 10.38
CA ALA A 70 -15.44 3.51 9.45
C ALA A 70 -15.68 4.17 8.09
N GLY A 71 -14.62 4.30 7.29
CA GLY A 71 -14.68 5.11 6.06
C GLY A 71 -15.81 4.75 5.10
N ARG A 72 -16.20 3.48 5.01
CA ARG A 72 -17.33 3.05 4.17
C ARG A 72 -18.68 3.49 4.73
N ILE A 73 -18.85 3.42 6.03
CA ILE A 73 -20.08 3.89 6.68
C ILE A 73 -20.24 5.39 6.42
N MET A 74 -19.19 6.19 6.72
CA MET A 74 -19.24 7.64 6.53
C MET A 74 -19.44 8.06 5.07
N SER A 75 -18.93 7.31 4.11
CA SER A 75 -19.04 7.65 2.69
C SER A 75 -20.32 7.17 2.01
N ALA A 76 -20.94 6.07 2.47
CA ALA A 76 -21.98 5.38 1.73
C ALA A 76 -23.34 5.28 2.46
N ALA A 77 -23.40 5.30 3.81
CA ALA A 77 -24.64 5.18 4.52
C ALA A 77 -25.61 6.35 4.19
N GLY A 78 -26.82 6.01 3.82
CA GLY A 78 -27.85 6.99 3.42
C GLY A 78 -27.61 7.72 2.09
N ALA A 79 -26.57 7.33 1.32
CA ALA A 79 -26.20 7.99 0.07
C ALA A 79 -26.93 7.45 -1.18
N GLY A 80 -27.69 6.37 -1.07
CA GLY A 80 -28.40 5.74 -2.19
C GLY A 80 -27.51 5.10 -3.24
N ILE A 81 -26.26 4.76 -2.90
CA ILE A 81 -25.27 4.11 -3.79
C ILE A 81 -25.17 2.61 -3.48
N GLU A 82 -24.92 1.80 -4.51
CA GLU A 82 -24.74 0.35 -4.38
C GLU A 82 -23.32 0.00 -3.87
N ALA A 83 -23.02 0.36 -2.63
CA ALA A 83 -21.77 0.04 -1.96
C ALA A 83 -22.04 -0.65 -0.62
N THR A 84 -21.13 -1.53 -0.20
CA THR A 84 -21.17 -2.07 1.16
C THR A 84 -20.74 -1.01 2.18
N LEU A 85 -21.33 -1.03 3.37
CA LEU A 85 -20.89 -0.21 4.51
C LEU A 85 -19.72 -0.85 5.25
N ILE A 86 -19.38 -2.08 4.90
CA ILE A 86 -18.31 -2.86 5.53
C ILE A 86 -16.97 -2.61 4.83
N ASN A 87 -15.93 -2.37 5.63
CA ASN A 87 -14.62 -2.02 5.09
C ASN A 87 -13.85 -3.21 4.52
N CYS A 88 -13.89 -4.36 5.18
CA CYS A 88 -13.08 -5.50 4.84
C CYS A 88 -13.78 -6.84 5.14
N PHE A 89 -13.29 -7.89 4.45
CA PHE A 89 -13.83 -9.25 4.55
C PHE A 89 -12.69 -10.27 4.51
N VAL A 90 -12.97 -11.50 4.94
CA VAL A 90 -12.11 -12.66 4.68
C VAL A 90 -12.80 -13.57 3.67
N GLN A 91 -12.11 -13.87 2.58
CA GLN A 91 -12.54 -14.76 1.52
C GLN A 91 -11.83 -16.10 1.66
N PRO A 92 -12.54 -17.21 1.89
CA PRO A 92 -11.95 -18.53 1.87
C PRO A 92 -11.49 -18.92 0.46
N VAL A 93 -10.42 -19.72 0.38
CA VAL A 93 -9.88 -20.25 -0.88
C VAL A 93 -9.59 -21.74 -0.68
N GLY A 94 -10.18 -22.61 -1.52
CA GLY A 94 -10.00 -24.05 -1.50
C GLY A 94 -9.04 -24.56 -2.58
N ASP A 95 -8.69 -25.85 -2.49
CA ASP A 95 -7.77 -26.54 -3.38
C ASP A 95 -8.51 -27.16 -4.60
N ALA A 96 -9.26 -26.33 -5.33
CA ALA A 96 -9.92 -26.67 -6.58
C ALA A 96 -9.89 -25.47 -7.53
N ILE A 97 -9.93 -25.69 -8.85
CA ILE A 97 -10.00 -24.59 -9.81
C ILE A 97 -11.38 -23.93 -9.77
N GLN A 98 -12.45 -24.73 -9.79
CA GLN A 98 -13.85 -24.28 -9.79
C GLN A 98 -14.68 -25.09 -8.81
N GLY A 99 -15.91 -24.66 -8.56
CA GLY A 99 -16.81 -25.31 -7.61
C GLY A 99 -16.31 -25.20 -6.18
N VAL A 100 -16.35 -26.29 -5.44
CA VAL A 100 -15.85 -26.40 -4.06
C VAL A 100 -14.81 -27.50 -3.94
N ASP A 101 -13.87 -27.36 -3.01
CA ASP A 101 -12.90 -28.41 -2.70
C ASP A 101 -13.50 -29.51 -1.80
N SER A 102 -12.69 -30.51 -1.44
CA SER A 102 -13.11 -31.63 -0.56
C SER A 102 -13.51 -31.18 0.86
N ASN A 103 -13.19 -29.96 1.27
CA ASN A 103 -13.57 -29.38 2.56
C ASN A 103 -14.76 -28.42 2.45
N GLY A 104 -15.38 -28.29 1.25
CA GLY A 104 -16.47 -27.36 1.01
C GLY A 104 -16.05 -25.91 0.80
N LEU A 105 -14.74 -25.63 0.67
CA LEU A 105 -14.24 -24.27 0.40
C LEU A 105 -14.39 -23.94 -1.10
N PRO A 106 -14.69 -22.67 -1.45
CA PRO A 106 -14.79 -22.27 -2.86
C PRO A 106 -13.46 -22.47 -3.59
N GLY A 107 -13.53 -23.00 -4.80
CA GLY A 107 -12.36 -23.15 -5.66
C GLY A 107 -11.72 -21.79 -5.97
N ILE A 108 -10.48 -21.81 -6.42
CA ILE A 108 -9.61 -20.62 -6.59
C ILE A 108 -10.30 -19.53 -7.44
N TYR A 109 -10.88 -19.91 -8.60
CA TYR A 109 -11.55 -18.93 -9.46
C TYR A 109 -12.94 -18.53 -8.98
N VAL A 110 -13.61 -19.37 -8.18
CA VAL A 110 -14.84 -18.97 -7.47
C VAL A 110 -14.51 -17.93 -6.42
N ALA A 111 -13.47 -18.18 -5.61
CA ALA A 111 -12.98 -17.22 -4.62
C ALA A 111 -12.53 -15.90 -5.28
N LEU A 112 -11.86 -15.96 -6.44
CA LEU A 112 -11.47 -14.78 -7.21
C LEU A 112 -12.68 -13.96 -7.66
N LEU A 113 -13.71 -14.59 -8.19
CA LEU A 113 -14.97 -13.95 -8.61
C LEU A 113 -15.66 -13.26 -7.41
N GLN A 114 -15.81 -13.99 -6.29
CA GLN A 114 -16.42 -13.48 -5.06
C GLN A 114 -15.63 -12.28 -4.50
N ALA A 115 -14.32 -12.37 -4.51
CA ALA A 115 -13.43 -11.28 -4.08
C ALA A 115 -13.53 -10.05 -4.98
N ALA A 116 -13.59 -10.25 -6.31
CA ALA A 116 -13.76 -9.16 -7.27
C ALA A 116 -15.08 -8.40 -7.04
N GLU A 117 -16.19 -9.11 -6.79
CA GLU A 117 -17.48 -8.47 -6.45
C GLU A 117 -17.42 -7.73 -5.12
N THR A 118 -16.77 -8.32 -4.10
CA THR A 118 -16.57 -7.67 -2.81
C THR A 118 -15.74 -6.38 -2.95
N MET A 119 -14.65 -6.42 -3.72
CA MET A 119 -13.82 -5.25 -3.99
C MET A 119 -14.56 -4.19 -4.81
N ARG A 120 -15.33 -4.59 -5.84
CA ARG A 120 -16.15 -3.67 -6.64
C ARG A 120 -17.12 -2.88 -5.77
N ARG A 121 -17.74 -3.52 -4.77
CA ARG A 121 -18.64 -2.86 -3.81
C ARG A 121 -17.89 -2.11 -2.69
N GLY A 122 -16.58 -2.11 -2.71
CA GLY A 122 -15.75 -1.28 -1.84
C GLY A 122 -15.11 -1.99 -0.65
N GLY A 123 -15.25 -3.30 -0.49
CA GLY A 123 -14.61 -4.09 0.56
C GLY A 123 -13.16 -4.42 0.23
N GLY A 124 -12.26 -4.36 1.22
CA GLY A 124 -10.94 -5.00 1.17
C GLY A 124 -11.07 -6.50 1.49
N VAL A 125 -10.12 -7.33 1.04
CA VAL A 125 -10.24 -8.79 1.19
C VAL A 125 -8.96 -9.41 1.71
N GLY A 126 -9.09 -10.25 2.76
CA GLY A 126 -8.01 -11.11 3.26
C GLY A 126 -8.23 -12.57 2.88
N TYR A 127 -7.13 -13.28 2.64
CA TYR A 127 -7.12 -14.68 2.26
C TYR A 127 -6.08 -15.45 3.03
N ASN A 128 -6.34 -16.76 3.25
CA ASN A 128 -5.31 -17.73 3.56
C ASN A 128 -5.21 -18.71 2.38
N PHE A 129 -4.05 -18.74 1.74
CA PHE A 129 -3.80 -19.56 0.55
C PHE A 129 -3.26 -20.94 0.86
N SER A 130 -3.14 -21.33 2.15
CA SER A 130 -2.50 -22.58 2.58
C SER A 130 -3.28 -23.84 2.25
N ALA A 131 -4.57 -23.72 1.90
CA ALA A 131 -5.34 -24.86 1.42
C ALA A 131 -4.91 -25.30 0.01
N ILE A 132 -4.37 -24.39 -0.81
CA ILE A 132 -3.92 -24.68 -2.17
C ILE A 132 -2.69 -25.59 -2.11
N ARG A 133 -2.73 -26.69 -2.89
CA ARG A 133 -1.61 -27.64 -2.97
C ARG A 133 -0.31 -26.96 -3.44
N PRO A 134 0.83 -27.42 -2.89
CA PRO A 134 2.12 -26.80 -3.22
C PRO A 134 2.52 -27.04 -4.66
N ARG A 135 3.44 -26.21 -5.14
CA ARG A 135 4.08 -26.34 -6.44
C ARG A 135 4.63 -27.75 -6.65
N GLY A 136 4.34 -28.31 -7.80
CA GLY A 136 4.80 -29.65 -8.18
C GLY A 136 3.94 -30.80 -7.62
N ALA A 137 3.00 -30.55 -6.68
CA ALA A 137 2.08 -31.58 -6.20
C ALA A 137 1.23 -32.17 -7.34
N ARG A 138 0.83 -33.44 -7.21
CA ARG A 138 0.07 -34.17 -8.21
C ARG A 138 -1.33 -33.60 -8.38
N VAL A 139 -1.74 -33.35 -9.64
CA VAL A 139 -3.12 -33.07 -10.03
C VAL A 139 -3.70 -34.33 -10.61
N HIS A 140 -4.51 -35.08 -9.83
CA HIS A 140 -5.00 -36.40 -10.22
C HIS A 140 -5.86 -36.39 -11.51
N SER A 141 -6.71 -35.38 -11.67
CA SER A 141 -7.64 -35.28 -12.82
C SER A 141 -6.96 -35.12 -14.18
N THR A 142 -5.81 -34.45 -14.21
CA THR A 142 -5.09 -34.14 -15.46
C THR A 142 -3.73 -34.84 -15.56
N GLY A 143 -3.28 -35.48 -14.49
CA GLY A 143 -1.94 -36.07 -14.42
C GLY A 143 -0.79 -35.06 -14.41
N SER A 144 -1.09 -33.77 -14.30
CA SER A 144 -0.12 -32.67 -14.30
C SER A 144 0.41 -32.34 -12.91
N ALA A 145 1.39 -31.43 -12.84
CA ALA A 145 1.92 -30.85 -11.62
C ALA A 145 1.26 -29.50 -11.31
N ALA A 146 1.02 -29.21 -10.03
CA ALA A 146 0.40 -27.96 -9.58
C ALA A 146 1.36 -26.78 -9.67
N SER A 147 0.81 -25.57 -9.85
CA SER A 147 1.56 -24.30 -9.92
C SER A 147 1.91 -23.72 -8.55
N GLY A 148 1.20 -24.13 -7.49
CA GLY A 148 1.37 -23.62 -6.13
C GLY A 148 0.64 -22.30 -5.84
N PRO A 149 0.46 -21.95 -4.54
CA PRO A 149 -0.29 -20.77 -4.12
C PRO A 149 0.31 -19.46 -4.64
N CYS A 150 1.62 -19.31 -4.70
CA CYS A 150 2.27 -18.08 -5.13
C CYS A 150 1.87 -17.64 -6.55
N SER A 151 1.70 -18.63 -7.47
CA SER A 151 1.24 -18.37 -8.84
C SER A 151 -0.21 -17.85 -8.87
N TYR A 152 -1.07 -18.34 -7.98
CA TYR A 152 -2.45 -17.87 -7.90
C TYR A 152 -2.55 -16.50 -7.23
N ILE A 153 -1.69 -16.18 -6.27
CA ILE A 153 -1.61 -14.84 -5.69
C ILE A 153 -1.27 -13.80 -6.79
N ASP A 154 -0.42 -14.15 -7.77
CA ASP A 154 -0.15 -13.29 -8.94
C ASP A 154 -1.45 -12.99 -9.74
N VAL A 155 -2.37 -13.95 -9.88
CA VAL A 155 -3.68 -13.77 -10.54
C VAL A 155 -4.59 -12.86 -9.72
N PHE A 156 -4.67 -13.06 -8.40
CA PHE A 156 -5.46 -12.22 -7.50
C PHE A 156 -4.93 -10.78 -7.47
N ASP A 157 -3.62 -10.57 -7.49
CA ASP A 157 -3.00 -9.25 -7.59
C ASP A 157 -3.36 -8.54 -8.90
N ALA A 158 -3.28 -9.25 -10.02
CA ALA A 158 -3.66 -8.73 -11.33
C ALA A 158 -5.16 -8.36 -11.39
N SER A 159 -6.03 -9.19 -10.84
CA SER A 159 -7.48 -8.91 -10.73
C SER A 159 -7.75 -7.65 -9.90
N CYS A 160 -7.15 -7.53 -8.72
CA CYS A 160 -7.31 -6.36 -7.86
C CYS A 160 -6.87 -5.05 -8.54
N ARG A 161 -5.82 -5.10 -9.36
CA ARG A 161 -5.32 -3.95 -10.12
C ARG A 161 -6.31 -3.44 -11.16
N THR A 162 -7.17 -4.32 -11.68
CA THR A 162 -8.14 -4.01 -12.75
C THR A 162 -9.53 -3.65 -12.21
N VAL A 163 -9.88 -4.09 -11.01
CA VAL A 163 -11.18 -3.79 -10.40
C VAL A 163 -11.14 -2.43 -9.70
N GLU A 164 -11.90 -1.46 -10.24
CA GLU A 164 -12.15 -0.20 -9.54
C GLU A 164 -13.13 -0.40 -8.39
N SER A 165 -12.73 0.08 -7.22
CA SER A 165 -13.55 0.00 -6.01
C SER A 165 -14.52 1.19 -5.92
N ALA A 166 -15.77 0.97 -5.55
CA ALA A 166 -16.74 2.03 -5.35
C ALA A 166 -16.19 3.11 -4.39
N GLY A 167 -16.20 4.38 -4.84
CA GLY A 167 -15.74 5.54 -4.06
C GLY A 167 -14.23 5.79 -4.08
N ALA A 168 -13.56 5.63 -5.23
CA ALA A 168 -12.20 6.10 -5.52
C ALA A 168 -11.08 5.55 -4.60
N ARG A 169 -11.26 4.39 -3.94
CA ARG A 169 -10.23 3.70 -3.19
C ARG A 169 -9.74 2.48 -3.99
N ARG A 170 -8.42 2.28 -4.10
CA ARG A 170 -7.87 1.04 -4.64
C ARG A 170 -8.26 -0.14 -3.75
N GLY A 171 -8.49 -1.30 -4.34
CA GLY A 171 -8.66 -2.54 -3.60
C GLY A 171 -7.44 -2.78 -2.71
N ALA A 172 -7.67 -3.33 -1.51
CA ALA A 172 -6.61 -3.72 -0.59
C ALA A 172 -6.78 -5.20 -0.28
N GLN A 173 -5.69 -5.96 -0.31
CA GLN A 173 -5.71 -7.39 -0.07
C GLN A 173 -4.70 -7.79 1.00
N MET A 174 -4.98 -8.88 1.73
CA MET A 174 -4.04 -9.57 2.61
C MET A 174 -3.89 -11.00 2.13
N GLY A 175 -2.65 -11.43 1.89
CA GLY A 175 -2.32 -12.82 1.60
C GLY A 175 -1.62 -13.46 2.79
N ILE A 176 -2.15 -14.55 3.29
CA ILE A 176 -1.56 -15.31 4.40
C ILE A 176 -1.15 -16.69 3.89
N LEU A 177 0.02 -17.16 4.36
CA LEU A 177 0.46 -18.54 4.21
C LEU A 177 0.90 -19.08 5.56
N ASP A 178 0.49 -20.34 5.88
CA ASP A 178 0.85 -21.00 7.13
C ASP A 178 2.35 -21.36 7.15
N CYS A 179 2.99 -21.25 8.30
CA CYS A 179 4.42 -21.55 8.49
C CYS A 179 4.81 -23.01 8.21
N SER A 180 3.83 -23.90 8.07
CA SER A 180 4.03 -25.30 7.70
C SER A 180 3.83 -25.60 6.21
N HIS A 181 3.46 -24.60 5.39
CA HIS A 181 3.20 -24.84 3.96
C HIS A 181 4.51 -25.09 3.18
N PRO A 182 4.55 -26.09 2.24
CA PRO A 182 5.77 -26.42 1.50
C PRO A 182 6.35 -25.26 0.66
N ASP A 183 5.50 -24.36 0.12
CA ASP A 183 5.92 -23.21 -0.68
C ASP A 183 6.22 -21.95 0.16
N LEU A 184 6.39 -22.10 1.47
CA LEU A 184 6.60 -20.97 2.39
C LEU A 184 7.81 -20.12 2.00
N LEU A 185 8.92 -20.74 1.60
CA LEU A 185 10.14 -20.01 1.26
C LEU A 185 9.98 -19.17 -0.03
N GLU A 186 9.20 -19.67 -1.01
CA GLU A 186 8.85 -18.91 -2.20
C GLU A 186 7.96 -17.71 -1.83
N PHE A 187 6.98 -17.93 -0.94
CA PHE A 187 6.09 -16.88 -0.47
C PHE A 187 6.86 -15.76 0.25
N ILE A 188 7.78 -16.10 1.16
CA ILE A 188 8.61 -15.12 1.88
C ILE A 188 9.43 -14.27 0.90
N ALA A 189 10.03 -14.91 -0.12
CA ALA A 189 10.91 -14.23 -1.08
C ALA A 189 10.15 -13.41 -2.14
N ALA A 190 8.85 -13.57 -2.28
CA ALA A 190 8.08 -13.04 -3.41
C ALA A 190 8.17 -11.51 -3.56
N LYS A 191 8.14 -10.77 -2.45
CA LYS A 191 8.19 -9.30 -2.43
C LYS A 191 9.59 -8.71 -2.69
N HIS A 192 10.66 -9.51 -2.68
CA HIS A 192 11.97 -9.07 -3.14
C HIS A 192 11.99 -8.80 -4.65
N THR A 193 11.06 -9.39 -5.40
CA THR A 193 10.87 -9.03 -6.81
C THR A 193 10.08 -7.72 -6.90
N LYS A 194 10.75 -6.65 -7.33
CA LYS A 194 10.13 -5.32 -7.43
C LYS A 194 8.89 -5.35 -8.32
N GLY A 195 7.78 -4.88 -7.78
CA GLY A 195 6.49 -4.82 -8.48
C GLY A 195 5.61 -6.06 -8.33
N ARG A 196 6.08 -7.14 -7.70
CA ARG A 196 5.26 -8.32 -7.42
C ARG A 196 4.35 -8.08 -6.22
N TRP A 197 3.08 -8.42 -6.33
CA TRP A 197 2.03 -8.31 -5.30
C TRP A 197 1.86 -6.91 -4.68
N ASN A 198 1.90 -5.88 -5.52
CA ASN A 198 1.77 -4.49 -5.08
C ASN A 198 0.40 -4.15 -4.44
N ASN A 199 -0.62 -4.96 -4.70
CA ASN A 199 -1.95 -4.78 -4.13
C ASN A 199 -2.22 -5.72 -2.94
N PHE A 200 -1.19 -6.47 -2.49
CA PHE A 200 -1.24 -7.33 -1.33
C PHE A 200 -0.34 -6.80 -0.21
N ASN A 201 -0.86 -6.82 1.01
CA ASN A 201 -0.03 -7.04 2.18
C ASN A 201 0.12 -8.55 2.36
N VAL A 202 1.28 -9.04 2.77
CA VAL A 202 1.51 -10.46 2.98
C VAL A 202 1.98 -10.74 4.39
N SER A 203 1.51 -11.86 4.97
CA SER A 203 1.90 -12.28 6.33
C SER A 203 2.05 -13.79 6.41
N VAL A 204 2.97 -14.24 7.26
CA VAL A 204 3.08 -15.66 7.63
C VAL A 204 2.26 -15.91 8.88
N ALA A 205 1.37 -16.90 8.81
CA ALA A 205 0.65 -17.38 9.99
C ALA A 205 1.55 -18.34 10.75
N VAL A 206 1.96 -17.98 11.96
CA VAL A 206 2.77 -18.82 12.83
C VAL A 206 1.93 -19.35 13.98
N THR A 207 2.26 -20.59 14.42
CA THR A 207 1.62 -21.23 15.57
C THR A 207 2.54 -21.20 16.78
N ASP A 208 1.99 -21.45 17.96
CA ASP A 208 2.79 -21.53 19.19
C ASP A 208 3.79 -22.71 19.12
N GLU A 209 3.42 -23.80 18.47
CA GLU A 209 4.31 -24.96 18.25
C GLU A 209 5.49 -24.59 17.37
N PHE A 210 5.27 -23.78 16.30
CA PHE A 210 6.36 -23.27 15.48
C PHE A 210 7.28 -22.35 16.27
N MET A 211 6.71 -21.40 17.03
CA MET A 211 7.49 -20.47 17.84
C MET A 211 8.30 -21.19 18.93
N GLN A 212 7.73 -22.26 19.53
CA GLN A 212 8.46 -23.10 20.46
C GLN A 212 9.58 -23.87 19.76
N ALA A 213 9.35 -24.43 18.56
CA ALA A 213 10.36 -25.09 17.76
C ALA A 213 11.52 -24.13 17.36
N VAL A 214 11.19 -22.85 17.11
CA VAL A 214 12.20 -21.78 16.89
C VAL A 214 13.04 -21.57 18.15
N ALA A 215 12.39 -21.50 19.34
CA ALA A 215 13.08 -21.32 20.61
C ALA A 215 14.04 -22.50 20.91
N ASP A 216 13.57 -23.71 20.66
CA ASP A 216 14.30 -24.97 20.96
C ASP A 216 15.29 -25.35 19.83
N ASP A 217 15.37 -24.58 18.76
CA ASP A 217 16.17 -24.86 17.55
C ASP A 217 15.87 -26.26 16.97
N ALA A 218 14.59 -26.64 16.99
CA ALA A 218 14.10 -27.95 16.61
C ALA A 218 13.83 -28.05 15.10
N ALA A 219 13.64 -29.29 14.63
CA ALA A 219 13.16 -29.57 13.27
C ALA A 219 11.71 -29.12 13.10
N TRP A 220 11.40 -28.65 11.90
CA TRP A 220 10.07 -28.24 11.48
C TRP A 220 9.71 -28.88 10.14
N GLN A 221 8.50 -29.45 10.06
CA GLN A 221 8.05 -30.12 8.85
C GLN A 221 7.17 -29.20 8.01
N LEU A 222 7.53 -29.03 6.74
CA LEU A 222 6.67 -28.41 5.75
C LEU A 222 5.76 -29.47 5.17
N VAL A 223 4.46 -29.32 5.42
CA VAL A 223 3.47 -30.38 5.20
C VAL A 223 2.26 -29.90 4.41
N HIS A 224 1.63 -30.81 3.64
CA HIS A 224 0.37 -30.56 2.98
C HIS A 224 -0.40 -31.86 2.76
N LYS A 225 -1.75 -31.81 2.62
CA LYS A 225 -2.59 -32.96 2.36
C LYS A 225 -2.45 -33.52 0.92
N ALA A 226 -2.05 -32.68 -0.04
CA ALA A 226 -1.88 -33.09 -1.43
C ALA A 226 -0.69 -34.03 -1.59
N GLU A 227 -0.86 -35.06 -2.40
CA GLU A 227 0.21 -36.02 -2.72
C GLU A 227 1.29 -35.36 -3.59
N PRO A 228 2.59 -35.50 -3.25
CA PRO A 228 3.67 -35.07 -4.12
C PRO A 228 3.65 -35.85 -5.45
N SER A 229 4.13 -35.23 -6.52
CA SER A 229 4.29 -35.94 -7.79
C SER A 229 5.32 -37.08 -7.68
N PRO A 230 5.24 -38.11 -8.56
CA PRO A 230 6.24 -39.19 -8.55
C PRO A 230 7.67 -38.68 -8.73
N ALA A 231 7.85 -37.61 -9.52
CA ALA A 231 9.17 -37.00 -9.70
C ALA A 231 9.72 -36.38 -8.41
N GLN A 232 8.86 -35.67 -7.64
CA GLN A 232 9.26 -35.12 -6.34
C GLN A 232 9.60 -36.20 -5.31
N ARG A 233 8.80 -37.26 -5.23
CA ARG A 233 9.06 -38.40 -4.32
C ARG A 233 10.37 -39.13 -4.60
N THR A 234 10.82 -39.10 -5.86
CA THR A 234 12.09 -39.72 -6.25
C THR A 234 13.28 -38.80 -5.95
N ALA A 235 13.08 -37.49 -6.00
CA ALA A 235 14.13 -36.51 -5.81
C ALA A 235 14.40 -36.17 -4.32
N GLU A 236 13.36 -36.25 -3.46
CA GLU A 236 13.44 -35.92 -2.05
C GLU A 236 12.79 -37.04 -1.20
N ASP A 237 13.22 -37.22 0.05
CA ASP A 237 12.68 -38.22 1.01
C ASP A 237 11.30 -37.77 1.54
N MET A 238 10.31 -37.71 0.66
CA MET A 238 8.94 -37.31 0.97
C MET A 238 8.15 -38.49 1.51
N ARG A 239 7.54 -38.32 2.68
CA ARG A 239 6.77 -39.38 3.36
C ARG A 239 5.41 -38.89 3.80
N GLN A 240 4.44 -39.80 3.86
CA GLN A 240 3.15 -39.53 4.45
C GLN A 240 3.19 -39.81 5.97
N ARG A 241 2.60 -38.90 6.74
CA ARG A 241 2.41 -39.04 8.20
C ARG A 241 1.15 -39.86 8.52
N ASP A 242 1.02 -40.31 9.75
CA ASP A 242 -0.16 -41.06 10.21
C ASP A 242 -1.46 -40.24 10.20
N ASP A 243 -1.34 -38.88 10.26
CA ASP A 243 -2.47 -37.96 10.13
C ASP A 243 -2.89 -37.69 8.65
N GLY A 244 -2.25 -38.36 7.68
CA GLY A 244 -2.53 -38.26 6.26
C GLY A 244 -1.82 -37.13 5.56
N LEU A 245 -1.11 -36.28 6.26
CA LEU A 245 -0.31 -35.19 5.65
C LEU A 245 0.99 -35.73 5.04
N TRP A 246 1.37 -35.19 3.90
CA TRP A 246 2.66 -35.43 3.30
C TRP A 246 3.70 -34.44 3.80
N VAL A 247 4.83 -34.95 4.27
CA VAL A 247 6.03 -34.16 4.58
C VAL A 247 6.78 -33.94 3.25
N TYR A 248 6.80 -32.71 2.79
CA TYR A 248 7.52 -32.29 1.57
C TYR A 248 8.98 -32.00 1.88
N ARG A 249 9.22 -31.43 3.04
CA ARG A 249 10.58 -31.09 3.49
C ARG A 249 10.62 -31.02 5.02
N GLU A 250 11.74 -31.37 5.60
CA GLU A 250 12.08 -31.08 6.99
C GLU A 250 13.18 -30.02 7.01
N VAL A 251 12.99 -28.98 7.80
CA VAL A 251 13.90 -27.80 7.91
C VAL A 251 14.12 -27.49 9.38
N ARG A 252 15.12 -26.65 9.70
CA ARG A 252 15.23 -26.13 11.07
C ARG A 252 14.25 -24.96 11.22
N ALA A 253 13.45 -24.98 12.28
CA ALA A 253 12.48 -23.91 12.55
C ALA A 253 13.16 -22.54 12.62
N ARG A 254 14.33 -22.46 13.24
CA ARG A 254 15.13 -21.23 13.36
C ARG A 254 15.57 -20.68 11.99
N ASP A 255 15.91 -21.52 11.03
CA ASP A 255 16.33 -21.08 9.69
C ASP A 255 15.12 -20.47 8.92
N VAL A 256 13.93 -21.08 9.06
CA VAL A 256 12.70 -20.51 8.51
C VAL A 256 12.39 -19.17 9.16
N TRP A 257 12.47 -19.07 10.48
CA TRP A 257 12.27 -17.84 11.22
C TRP A 257 13.26 -16.73 10.78
N ASN A 258 14.55 -17.06 10.69
CA ASN A 258 15.56 -16.13 10.21
C ASN A 258 15.28 -15.64 8.79
N THR A 259 14.74 -16.50 7.92
CA THR A 259 14.38 -16.15 6.56
C THR A 259 13.19 -15.17 6.54
N ILE A 260 12.15 -15.44 7.36
CA ILE A 260 11.04 -14.50 7.54
C ILE A 260 11.57 -13.14 8.04
N MET A 261 12.33 -13.15 9.13
CA MET A 261 12.84 -11.92 9.75
C MET A 261 13.76 -11.14 8.82
N ARG A 262 14.60 -11.81 8.03
CA ARG A 262 15.47 -11.16 7.06
C ARG A 262 14.65 -10.46 5.97
N SER A 263 13.65 -11.14 5.41
CA SER A 263 12.76 -10.54 4.41
C SER A 263 12.01 -9.33 4.98
N THR A 264 11.42 -9.48 6.18
CA THR A 264 10.70 -8.38 6.84
C THR A 264 11.63 -7.19 7.12
N TYR A 265 12.86 -7.45 7.53
CA TYR A 265 13.88 -6.41 7.76
C TYR A 265 14.25 -5.66 6.46
N ASP A 266 14.39 -6.40 5.35
CA ASP A 266 14.87 -5.85 4.08
C ASP A 266 13.76 -5.12 3.28
N VAL A 267 12.52 -5.66 3.29
CA VAL A 267 11.41 -5.15 2.46
C VAL A 267 10.11 -4.89 3.23
N ALA A 268 10.14 -4.89 4.58
CA ALA A 268 9.00 -4.73 5.50
C ALA A 268 7.90 -5.80 5.40
N GLU A 269 8.11 -6.86 4.64
CA GLU A 269 7.19 -7.96 4.41
C GLU A 269 7.94 -9.29 4.25
N PRO A 270 7.32 -10.43 4.61
CA PRO A 270 5.99 -10.58 5.17
C PRO A 270 5.87 -10.10 6.64
N GLY A 271 4.69 -9.66 7.06
CA GLY A 271 4.34 -9.52 8.45
C GLY A 271 4.20 -10.90 9.14
N VAL A 272 3.99 -10.91 10.46
CA VAL A 272 3.75 -12.12 11.23
C VAL A 272 2.43 -12.00 11.98
N VAL A 273 1.58 -13.03 11.86
CA VAL A 273 0.34 -13.18 12.62
C VAL A 273 0.42 -14.43 13.51
N PHE A 274 0.16 -14.26 14.80
CA PHE A 274 0.23 -15.33 15.80
C PHE A 274 -1.11 -16.05 15.85
N MET A 275 -1.29 -17.04 14.95
CA MET A 275 -2.58 -17.66 14.68
C MET A 275 -3.12 -18.44 15.87
N SER A 276 -2.27 -19.08 16.67
CA SER A 276 -2.69 -19.76 17.91
C SER A 276 -3.32 -18.76 18.87
N ARG A 277 -2.68 -17.59 19.09
CA ARG A 277 -3.20 -16.53 19.98
C ARG A 277 -4.56 -15.99 19.53
N MET A 278 -4.77 -15.85 18.21
CA MET A 278 -6.04 -15.43 17.67
C MET A 278 -7.16 -16.44 17.93
N ASN A 279 -6.88 -17.72 17.74
CA ASN A 279 -7.87 -18.79 17.95
C ASN A 279 -8.14 -19.08 19.44
N ASP A 280 -7.10 -19.08 20.29
CA ASP A 280 -7.25 -19.32 21.72
C ASP A 280 -8.15 -18.25 22.39
N ASP A 281 -7.99 -17.01 21.97
CA ASP A 281 -8.71 -15.84 22.49
C ASP A 281 -10.11 -15.67 21.86
N ASN A 282 -10.42 -16.42 20.80
CA ASN A 282 -11.68 -16.31 20.07
C ASN A 282 -12.87 -16.74 20.91
N ASN A 283 -13.87 -15.87 21.10
CA ASN A 283 -15.12 -16.18 21.80
C ASN A 283 -15.93 -17.30 21.14
N LEU A 284 -15.71 -17.55 19.85
CA LEU A 284 -16.43 -18.57 19.08
C LEU A 284 -15.55 -19.76 18.66
N ARG A 285 -14.41 -19.98 19.32
CA ARG A 285 -13.46 -21.05 18.98
C ARG A 285 -14.07 -22.45 18.93
N ALA A 286 -15.20 -22.67 19.62
CA ALA A 286 -15.92 -23.95 19.64
C ALA A 286 -16.68 -24.24 18.32
N ILE A 287 -16.92 -23.21 17.47
CA ILE A 287 -17.75 -23.33 16.27
C ILE A 287 -17.08 -22.76 15.01
N GLU A 288 -15.94 -22.10 15.15
CA GLU A 288 -15.20 -21.53 14.00
C GLU A 288 -13.69 -21.63 14.23
N ALA A 289 -12.93 -21.52 13.15
CA ALA A 289 -11.48 -21.36 13.18
C ALA A 289 -11.09 -20.09 12.41
N ILE A 290 -10.32 -19.23 13.06
CA ILE A 290 -9.69 -18.09 12.41
C ILE A 290 -8.53 -18.59 11.55
N ARG A 291 -8.50 -18.20 10.29
CA ARG A 291 -7.46 -18.58 9.33
C ARG A 291 -6.79 -17.38 8.64
N ALA A 292 -7.45 -16.23 8.65
CA ALA A 292 -6.95 -15.03 8.01
C ALA A 292 -7.35 -13.77 8.79
N THR A 293 -6.79 -12.64 8.39
CA THR A 293 -7.18 -11.34 8.87
C THR A 293 -7.62 -10.46 7.69
N ASN A 294 -8.25 -9.33 7.98
CA ASN A 294 -8.43 -8.25 7.01
C ASN A 294 -7.07 -7.65 6.58
N PRO A 295 -7.02 -6.78 5.55
CA PRO A 295 -5.76 -6.22 5.03
C PRO A 295 -4.86 -5.47 6.03
N CYS A 296 -5.44 -4.92 7.11
CA CYS A 296 -4.69 -4.18 8.13
C CYS A 296 -4.38 -5.00 9.40
N GLY A 297 -4.89 -6.23 9.51
CA GLY A 297 -4.57 -7.16 10.59
C GLY A 297 -5.33 -6.99 11.91
N GLU A 298 -6.17 -5.95 12.05
CA GLU A 298 -6.93 -5.71 13.29
C GLU A 298 -8.15 -6.63 13.48
N GLN A 299 -8.58 -7.33 12.41
CA GLN A 299 -9.72 -8.23 12.43
C GLN A 299 -9.32 -9.63 12.00
N PRO A 300 -8.96 -10.50 12.96
CA PRO A 300 -8.95 -11.96 12.75
C PRO A 300 -10.38 -12.44 12.48
N LEU A 301 -10.60 -13.06 11.33
CA LEU A 301 -11.93 -13.40 10.87
C LEU A 301 -12.00 -14.85 10.37
N PRO A 302 -13.15 -15.54 10.56
CA PRO A 302 -13.44 -16.80 9.91
C PRO A 302 -13.76 -16.59 8.42
N ALA A 303 -14.01 -17.67 7.71
CA ALA A 303 -14.49 -17.64 6.32
C ALA A 303 -15.74 -16.75 6.18
N TYR A 304 -15.72 -15.85 5.20
CA TYR A 304 -16.76 -14.84 4.92
C TYR A 304 -17.01 -13.81 6.04
N GLY A 305 -16.19 -13.82 7.10
CA GLY A 305 -16.27 -12.83 8.18
C GLY A 305 -16.06 -11.41 7.70
N CYS A 306 -16.62 -10.46 8.40
CA CYS A 306 -16.61 -9.04 8.03
C CYS A 306 -16.09 -8.13 9.14
N CYS A 307 -15.59 -6.97 8.72
CA CYS A 307 -14.96 -5.92 9.52
C CYS A 307 -15.88 -4.70 9.60
N ASN A 308 -16.74 -4.64 10.60
CA ASN A 308 -17.66 -3.51 10.85
C ASN A 308 -17.14 -2.65 11.99
N LEU A 309 -16.49 -1.53 11.66
CA LEU A 309 -15.68 -0.75 12.58
C LEU A 309 -16.24 0.64 12.85
N GLY A 310 -16.03 1.12 14.08
CA GLY A 310 -16.41 2.47 14.48
C GLY A 310 -15.52 3.01 15.62
N PRO A 311 -14.48 3.82 15.30
CA PRO A 311 -13.58 4.37 16.30
C PRO A 311 -14.21 5.57 17.03
N LEU A 312 -13.77 5.81 18.27
CA LEU A 312 -14.04 7.00 19.04
C LEU A 312 -12.81 7.93 19.01
N ASN A 313 -13.00 9.18 18.67
CA ASN A 313 -11.94 10.20 18.76
C ASN A 313 -11.71 10.58 20.23
N LEU A 314 -10.63 10.07 20.81
CA LEU A 314 -10.31 10.27 22.23
C LEU A 314 -10.02 11.72 22.58
N THR A 315 -9.57 12.55 21.66
CA THR A 315 -9.29 13.99 21.91
C THR A 315 -10.54 14.74 22.36
N ARG A 316 -11.72 14.27 21.97
CA ARG A 316 -13.03 14.89 22.31
C ARG A 316 -13.43 14.71 23.78
N PHE A 317 -12.77 13.82 24.50
CA PHE A 317 -13.02 13.55 25.93
C PHE A 317 -12.01 14.24 26.85
N VAL A 318 -11.02 14.96 26.29
CA VAL A 318 -10.08 15.76 27.08
C VAL A 318 -10.75 17.06 27.48
N ARG A 319 -10.74 17.34 28.77
CA ARG A 319 -11.22 18.59 29.38
C ARG A 319 -10.02 19.42 29.83
N ASP A 320 -10.06 20.72 29.55
CA ASP A 320 -8.97 21.64 29.84
C ASP A 320 -7.60 21.15 29.33
N PRO A 321 -7.46 20.86 28.01
CA PRO A 321 -6.19 20.43 27.45
C PRO A 321 -5.08 21.44 27.78
N PHE A 322 -3.87 20.92 28.01
CA PHE A 322 -2.70 21.75 28.35
C PHE A 322 -2.89 22.65 29.56
N ALA A 323 -3.75 22.26 30.51
CA ALA A 323 -4.00 23.07 31.74
C ALA A 323 -2.73 23.33 32.53
N GLN A 324 -1.68 22.50 32.40
CA GLN A 324 -0.37 22.66 33.01
C GLN A 324 0.27 24.02 32.65
N MET A 325 0.03 24.57 31.47
CA MET A 325 0.49 25.89 31.04
C MET A 325 -0.04 27.01 31.96
N ARG A 326 -1.13 26.75 32.67
CA ARG A 326 -1.80 27.66 33.61
C ARG A 326 -1.73 27.20 35.07
N GLY A 327 -0.88 26.20 35.35
CA GLY A 327 -0.75 25.61 36.68
C GLY A 327 -1.96 24.78 37.15
N ALA A 328 -2.81 24.33 36.23
CA ALA A 328 -3.94 23.47 36.50
C ALA A 328 -3.67 22.03 35.97
N THR A 329 -4.56 21.10 36.24
CA THR A 329 -4.46 19.71 35.78
C THR A 329 -5.55 19.43 34.73
N PRO A 330 -5.22 18.92 33.54
CA PRO A 330 -6.20 18.51 32.59
C PRO A 330 -6.96 17.27 33.07
N ALA A 331 -8.17 17.05 32.58
CA ALA A 331 -8.99 15.94 32.98
C ALA A 331 -9.53 15.17 31.75
N PHE A 332 -9.99 13.93 31.96
CA PHE A 332 -10.59 13.11 30.93
C PHE A 332 -12.03 12.73 31.28
N ASP A 333 -12.97 12.89 30.35
CA ASP A 333 -14.39 12.60 30.53
C ASP A 333 -14.70 11.10 30.38
N TRP A 334 -14.45 10.35 31.46
CA TRP A 334 -14.70 8.90 31.52
C TRP A 334 -16.19 8.56 31.29
N ASP A 335 -17.11 9.35 31.83
CA ASP A 335 -18.55 9.14 31.66
C ASP A 335 -18.98 9.43 30.22
N GLY A 336 -18.38 10.44 29.59
CA GLY A 336 -18.59 10.72 28.17
C GLY A 336 -18.11 9.57 27.30
N LEU A 337 -16.92 9.05 27.55
CA LEU A 337 -16.39 7.88 26.84
C LEU A 337 -17.31 6.67 26.99
N ALA A 338 -17.76 6.38 28.23
CA ALA A 338 -18.68 5.27 28.52
C ALA A 338 -20.00 5.39 27.73
N ARG A 339 -20.65 6.54 27.78
CA ARG A 339 -21.91 6.81 27.06
C ARG A 339 -21.73 6.68 25.54
N THR A 340 -20.67 7.29 25.02
CA THR A 340 -20.37 7.25 23.58
C THR A 340 -20.09 5.82 23.11
N THR A 341 -19.36 5.02 23.88
CA THR A 341 -19.12 3.60 23.60
C THR A 341 -20.42 2.79 23.51
N ARG A 342 -21.34 2.98 24.45
CA ARG A 342 -22.64 2.27 24.45
C ARG A 342 -23.46 2.58 23.20
N THR A 343 -23.58 3.85 22.85
CA THR A 343 -24.32 4.26 21.64
C THR A 343 -23.63 3.75 20.38
N GLN A 344 -22.29 3.69 20.37
CA GLN A 344 -21.52 3.19 19.23
C GLN A 344 -21.76 1.69 18.97
N VAL A 345 -21.94 0.88 20.02
CA VAL A 345 -22.32 -0.54 19.85
C VAL A 345 -23.65 -0.67 19.12
N ARG A 346 -24.68 0.08 19.53
CA ARG A 346 -25.97 0.11 18.84
C ARG A 346 -25.85 0.56 17.40
N PHE A 347 -25.08 1.63 17.16
CA PHE A 347 -24.84 2.14 15.81
C PHE A 347 -24.22 1.09 14.89
N LEU A 348 -23.22 0.36 15.37
CA LEU A 348 -22.56 -0.70 14.57
C LEU A 348 -23.43 -1.95 14.43
N ASP A 349 -24.26 -2.29 15.42
CA ASP A 349 -25.24 -3.38 15.28
C ASP A 349 -26.24 -3.03 14.15
N ASP A 350 -26.76 -1.80 14.12
CA ASP A 350 -27.68 -1.32 13.09
C ASP A 350 -27.03 -1.26 11.68
N VAL A 351 -25.74 -0.96 11.58
CA VAL A 351 -25.00 -1.00 10.30
C VAL A 351 -25.06 -2.38 9.66
N LEU A 352 -25.02 -3.47 10.43
CA LEU A 352 -25.13 -4.84 9.91
C LEU A 352 -26.48 -5.09 9.22
N ASP A 353 -27.55 -4.42 9.69
CA ASP A 353 -28.90 -4.62 9.19
C ASP A 353 -29.22 -3.75 7.96
N VAL A 354 -28.54 -2.61 7.78
CA VAL A 354 -28.77 -1.70 6.63
C VAL A 354 -27.76 -1.82 5.52
N THR A 355 -26.66 -2.54 5.71
CA THR A 355 -25.61 -2.67 4.68
C THR A 355 -26.06 -3.52 3.50
N LEU A 356 -25.60 -3.16 2.30
CA LEU A 356 -25.73 -4.01 1.13
C LEU A 356 -24.58 -5.03 1.13
N TRP A 357 -24.90 -6.30 1.27
CA TRP A 357 -23.92 -7.38 1.29
C TRP A 357 -23.47 -7.71 -0.15
N PRO A 358 -22.14 -7.80 -0.39
CA PRO A 358 -21.63 -8.24 -1.68
C PRO A 358 -22.00 -9.69 -2.01
N LEU A 359 -22.02 -10.57 -1.01
CA LEU A 359 -22.28 -12.01 -1.14
C LEU A 359 -23.28 -12.47 -0.08
N ASP A 360 -24.11 -13.45 -0.44
CA ASP A 360 -25.07 -14.08 0.49
C ASP A 360 -24.38 -14.82 1.66
N GLU A 361 -23.19 -15.37 1.42
CA GLU A 361 -22.38 -16.04 2.45
C GLU A 361 -21.92 -15.04 3.51
N GLN A 362 -21.51 -13.83 3.10
CA GLN A 362 -21.12 -12.76 4.01
C GLN A 362 -22.31 -12.26 4.83
N ALA A 363 -23.48 -12.14 4.21
CA ALA A 363 -24.72 -11.76 4.89
C ALA A 363 -25.07 -12.78 5.98
N ARG A 364 -25.08 -14.09 5.63
CA ARG A 364 -25.37 -15.18 6.57
C ARG A 364 -24.39 -15.26 7.73
N GLU A 365 -23.08 -15.07 7.46
CA GLU A 365 -22.03 -15.06 8.48
C GLU A 365 -22.22 -13.87 9.45
N ALA A 366 -22.51 -12.69 8.91
CA ALA A 366 -22.74 -11.50 9.70
C ALA A 366 -24.01 -11.60 10.55
N GLU A 367 -25.12 -12.08 9.99
CA GLU A 367 -26.37 -12.31 10.71
C GLU A 367 -26.21 -13.32 11.85
N ALA A 368 -25.51 -14.43 11.57
CA ALA A 368 -25.33 -15.53 12.53
C ALA A 368 -24.53 -15.13 13.77
N LYS A 369 -23.57 -14.19 13.64
CA LYS A 369 -22.58 -13.88 14.68
C LYS A 369 -22.56 -12.42 15.11
N ARG A 370 -23.04 -11.50 14.29
CA ARG A 370 -23.14 -10.06 14.54
C ARG A 370 -21.87 -9.42 15.08
N ARG A 371 -20.74 -9.69 14.43
CA ARG A 371 -19.40 -9.22 14.82
C ARG A 371 -19.26 -7.73 14.51
N ILE A 372 -18.82 -6.93 15.48
CA ILE A 372 -18.50 -5.50 15.34
C ILE A 372 -17.12 -5.20 15.92
N GLY A 373 -16.61 -3.98 15.72
CA GLY A 373 -15.33 -3.54 16.27
C GLY A 373 -15.37 -2.06 16.65
N VAL A 374 -15.72 -1.76 17.89
CA VAL A 374 -15.54 -0.45 18.48
C VAL A 374 -14.06 -0.26 18.80
N GLY A 375 -13.48 0.83 18.37
CA GLY A 375 -12.09 1.17 18.61
C GLY A 375 -11.92 2.62 19.00
N PHE A 376 -10.71 3.13 18.88
CA PHE A 376 -10.42 4.55 19.11
C PHE A 376 -9.41 5.08 18.09
N THR A 377 -9.31 6.42 18.04
CA THR A 377 -8.29 7.20 17.32
C THR A 377 -7.86 8.36 18.20
N GLY A 378 -6.70 8.98 17.92
CA GLY A 378 -6.22 10.12 18.67
C GLY A 378 -5.67 9.79 20.06
N LEU A 379 -5.18 8.55 20.29
CA LEU A 379 -4.58 8.20 21.58
C LEU A 379 -3.31 9.04 21.85
N GLY A 380 -2.42 9.18 20.86
CA GLY A 380 -1.20 9.96 21.00
C GLY A 380 -1.49 11.41 21.34
N ASP A 381 -2.39 12.07 20.59
CA ASP A 381 -2.84 13.44 20.87
C ASP A 381 -3.48 13.57 22.25
N THR A 382 -4.32 12.63 22.64
CA THR A 382 -4.98 12.64 23.95
C THR A 382 -3.96 12.63 25.09
N LEU A 383 -2.91 11.80 24.97
CA LEU A 383 -1.82 11.76 25.94
C LEU A 383 -1.08 13.11 26.00
N VAL A 384 -0.73 13.66 24.85
CA VAL A 384 -0.07 14.98 24.75
C VAL A 384 -0.95 16.07 25.37
N MET A 385 -2.25 16.12 25.06
CA MET A 385 -3.20 17.09 25.62
C MET A 385 -3.36 16.97 27.14
N LEU A 386 -3.16 15.77 27.69
CA LEU A 386 -3.16 15.50 29.14
C LEU A 386 -1.80 15.73 29.80
N GLY A 387 -0.73 15.97 29.01
CA GLY A 387 0.64 16.10 29.53
C GLY A 387 1.25 14.76 29.93
N LEU A 388 0.82 13.66 29.28
CA LEU A 388 1.32 12.31 29.51
C LEU A 388 2.24 11.89 28.37
N ARG A 389 3.35 11.26 28.70
CA ARG A 389 4.25 10.70 27.68
C ARG A 389 3.74 9.35 27.20
N TYR A 390 3.71 9.17 25.88
CA TYR A 390 3.29 7.90 25.25
C TYR A 390 4.25 6.74 25.59
N ASP A 391 5.54 7.00 25.69
CA ASP A 391 6.62 6.04 25.90
C ASP A 391 6.83 5.67 27.41
N ARG A 392 6.03 6.23 28.32
CA ARG A 392 6.14 6.01 29.77
C ARG A 392 4.97 5.19 30.33
N GLN A 393 5.17 4.68 31.55
CA GLN A 393 4.18 3.82 32.19
C GLN A 393 2.84 4.53 32.39
N GLU A 394 2.85 5.84 32.74
CA GLU A 394 1.63 6.62 32.97
C GLU A 394 0.77 6.71 31.70
N GLY A 395 1.40 6.85 30.52
CA GLY A 395 0.70 6.82 29.23
C GLY A 395 0.10 5.44 28.93
N ARG A 396 0.83 4.36 29.24
CA ARG A 396 0.33 2.98 29.10
C ARG A 396 -0.82 2.68 30.04
N ASP A 397 -0.74 3.12 31.30
CA ASP A 397 -1.80 2.95 32.32
C ASP A 397 -3.09 3.69 31.89
N PHE A 398 -2.93 4.89 31.32
CA PHE A 398 -4.05 5.64 30.75
C PHE A 398 -4.69 4.88 29.57
N ALA A 399 -3.90 4.42 28.62
CA ALA A 399 -4.39 3.67 27.47
C ALA A 399 -5.07 2.34 27.88
N GLU A 400 -4.51 1.62 28.85
CA GLU A 400 -5.14 0.45 29.46
C GLU A 400 -6.51 0.81 30.06
N ARG A 401 -6.61 1.90 30.82
CA ARG A 401 -7.88 2.32 31.42
C ARG A 401 -8.91 2.69 30.35
N VAL A 402 -8.50 3.36 29.26
CA VAL A 402 -9.38 3.64 28.11
C VAL A 402 -9.92 2.33 27.53
N ALA A 403 -9.04 1.40 27.20
CA ALA A 403 -9.40 0.13 26.58
C ALA A 403 -10.30 -0.72 27.51
N ARG A 404 -10.00 -0.78 28.81
CA ARG A 404 -10.81 -1.44 29.85
C ARG A 404 -12.20 -0.83 29.94
N THR A 405 -12.33 0.49 30.00
CA THR A 405 -13.61 1.19 30.05
C THR A 405 -14.45 0.89 28.81
N MET A 406 -13.83 0.99 27.63
CA MET A 406 -14.52 0.67 26.37
C MET A 406 -14.97 -0.78 26.30
N ARG A 407 -14.13 -1.74 26.73
CA ARG A 407 -14.49 -3.16 26.79
C ARG A 407 -15.72 -3.36 27.67
N ASP A 408 -15.66 -2.91 28.91
CA ASP A 408 -16.73 -3.15 29.87
C ASP A 408 -18.05 -2.53 29.42
N GLU A 409 -18.01 -1.31 28.89
CA GLU A 409 -19.21 -0.61 28.44
C GLU A 409 -19.75 -1.16 27.11
N ALA A 410 -18.89 -1.61 26.20
CA ALA A 410 -19.33 -2.27 24.97
C ALA A 410 -20.04 -3.59 25.27
N TYR A 411 -19.48 -4.42 26.16
CA TYR A 411 -20.09 -5.69 26.54
C TYR A 411 -21.43 -5.48 27.28
N ARG A 412 -21.52 -4.50 28.21
CA ARG A 412 -22.79 -4.14 28.86
C ARG A 412 -23.84 -3.69 27.84
N ALA A 413 -23.46 -2.83 26.90
CA ALA A 413 -24.39 -2.35 25.85
C ALA A 413 -24.87 -3.49 24.94
N SER A 414 -24.01 -4.43 24.59
CA SER A 414 -24.39 -5.59 23.77
C SER A 414 -25.32 -6.56 24.52
N VAL A 415 -25.18 -6.70 25.85
CA VAL A 415 -26.15 -7.43 26.68
C VAL A 415 -27.49 -6.71 26.73
N GLU A 416 -27.50 -5.38 26.85
CA GLU A 416 -28.74 -4.59 26.82
C GLU A 416 -29.45 -4.72 25.47
N LEU A 417 -28.69 -4.69 24.35
CA LEU A 417 -29.26 -4.97 23.02
C LEU A 417 -29.80 -6.40 22.90
N ALA A 418 -29.15 -7.38 23.53
CA ALA A 418 -29.67 -8.76 23.55
C ALA A 418 -30.99 -8.86 24.30
N ARG A 419 -31.21 -8.10 25.38
CA ARG A 419 -32.51 -8.01 26.07
C ARG A 419 -33.59 -7.41 25.16
N GLU A 420 -33.23 -6.43 24.34
CA GLU A 420 -34.15 -5.73 23.44
C GLU A 420 -34.47 -6.52 22.16
N ARG A 421 -33.44 -7.19 21.57
CA ARG A 421 -33.51 -7.74 20.20
C ARG A 421 -33.15 -9.23 20.11
N GLY A 422 -32.85 -9.87 21.24
CA GLY A 422 -32.31 -11.24 21.29
C GLY A 422 -30.79 -11.30 21.08
N ALA A 423 -30.19 -12.37 21.58
CA ALA A 423 -28.78 -12.70 21.37
C ALA A 423 -28.50 -12.99 19.88
N PHE A 424 -27.20 -12.97 19.49
CA PHE A 424 -26.84 -13.42 18.14
C PHE A 424 -27.22 -14.89 17.94
N PRO A 425 -27.63 -15.31 16.72
CA PRO A 425 -28.28 -16.63 16.49
C PRO A 425 -27.48 -17.86 16.94
N LEU A 426 -26.15 -17.82 16.80
CA LEU A 426 -25.27 -18.94 17.20
C LEU A 426 -24.75 -18.84 18.63
N PHE A 427 -25.39 -17.99 19.48
CA PHE A 427 -24.97 -17.82 20.86
C PHE A 427 -25.22 -19.08 21.72
N ASP A 428 -24.19 -19.52 22.41
CA ASP A 428 -24.23 -20.54 23.47
C ASP A 428 -23.43 -20.03 24.66
N ALA A 429 -24.08 -19.75 25.77
CA ALA A 429 -23.44 -19.11 26.93
C ALA A 429 -22.31 -19.96 27.54
N LYS A 430 -22.42 -21.28 27.50
CA LYS A 430 -21.41 -22.19 28.05
C LYS A 430 -20.13 -22.15 27.22
N ARG A 431 -20.27 -22.22 25.90
CA ARG A 431 -19.13 -22.16 24.93
C ARG A 431 -18.52 -20.78 24.89
N TYR A 432 -19.35 -19.74 24.88
CA TYR A 432 -18.91 -18.35 24.80
C TYR A 432 -18.06 -17.93 26.02
N LEU A 433 -18.40 -18.40 27.20
CA LEU A 433 -17.70 -18.11 28.46
C LEU A 433 -16.77 -19.26 28.91
N GLU A 434 -16.42 -20.17 28.01
CA GLU A 434 -15.49 -21.26 28.28
C GLU A 434 -14.10 -20.70 28.66
N GLU A 435 -13.47 -21.32 29.65
CA GLU A 435 -12.14 -20.93 30.12
C GLU A 435 -11.15 -20.85 28.95
N GLY A 436 -10.40 -19.75 28.88
CA GLY A 436 -9.45 -19.43 27.82
C GLY A 436 -10.02 -18.54 26.72
N THR A 437 -11.36 -18.40 26.55
CA THR A 437 -11.92 -17.39 25.63
C THR A 437 -11.71 -15.98 26.19
N PHE A 438 -11.73 -14.96 25.31
CA PHE A 438 -11.68 -13.58 25.79
C PHE A 438 -12.80 -13.25 26.78
N ALA A 439 -14.03 -13.66 26.49
CA ALA A 439 -15.21 -13.40 27.32
C ALA A 439 -15.13 -14.07 28.71
N SER A 440 -14.34 -15.13 28.88
CA SER A 440 -14.13 -15.77 30.19
C SER A 440 -13.43 -14.84 31.19
N ARG A 441 -12.65 -13.87 30.71
CA ARG A 441 -11.90 -12.88 31.52
C ARG A 441 -12.65 -11.59 31.82
N LEU A 442 -13.91 -11.47 31.36
CA LEU A 442 -14.75 -10.31 31.65
C LEU A 442 -15.09 -10.21 33.15
N PRO A 443 -15.42 -9.02 33.68
CA PRO A 443 -15.95 -8.85 35.03
C PRO A 443 -17.14 -9.80 35.33
N ASP A 444 -17.24 -10.27 36.57
CA ASP A 444 -18.24 -11.27 36.97
C ASP A 444 -19.69 -10.76 36.79
N ASP A 445 -19.94 -9.49 36.98
CA ASP A 445 -21.25 -8.89 36.71
C ASP A 445 -21.64 -8.99 35.24
N ILE A 446 -20.71 -8.75 34.32
CA ILE A 446 -20.94 -8.86 32.88
C ILE A 446 -21.14 -10.33 32.47
N LYS A 447 -20.29 -11.25 32.95
CA LYS A 447 -20.45 -12.72 32.70
C LYS A 447 -21.79 -13.26 33.20
N ARG A 448 -22.24 -12.77 34.33
CA ARG A 448 -23.57 -13.14 34.87
C ARG A 448 -24.70 -12.64 33.97
N ALA A 449 -24.63 -11.36 33.57
CA ALA A 449 -25.61 -10.75 32.65
C ALA A 449 -25.64 -11.46 31.28
N ILE A 450 -24.47 -11.88 30.74
CA ILE A 450 -24.38 -12.68 29.51
C ILE A 450 -25.08 -14.04 29.68
N ARG A 451 -24.88 -14.74 30.81
CA ARG A 451 -25.56 -16.03 31.09
C ARG A 451 -27.08 -15.86 31.16
N GLU A 452 -27.56 -14.75 31.73
CA GLU A 452 -28.97 -14.54 32.00
C GLU A 452 -29.71 -14.02 30.77
N HIS A 453 -29.09 -13.15 29.98
CA HIS A 453 -29.77 -12.41 28.92
C HIS A 453 -29.19 -12.65 27.53
N GLY A 454 -28.06 -13.37 27.42
CA GLY A 454 -27.32 -13.47 26.17
C GLY A 454 -26.51 -12.22 25.86
N ILE A 455 -25.93 -12.19 24.65
CA ILE A 455 -25.20 -11.05 24.11
C ILE A 455 -25.52 -10.88 22.63
N ARG A 456 -25.70 -9.65 22.18
CA ARG A 456 -26.13 -9.34 20.81
C ARG A 456 -25.02 -9.52 19.78
N ASN A 457 -23.77 -9.22 20.13
CA ASN A 457 -22.60 -9.21 19.24
C ASN A 457 -21.54 -10.18 19.76
N SER A 458 -20.99 -11.03 18.91
CA SER A 458 -20.03 -12.06 19.32
C SER A 458 -18.65 -11.50 19.66
N HIS A 459 -18.24 -10.43 18.98
CA HIS A 459 -17.02 -9.65 19.18
C HIS A 459 -17.35 -8.18 19.11
N LEU A 460 -16.69 -7.35 19.88
CA LEU A 460 -17.09 -5.96 20.08
C LEU A 460 -15.97 -4.93 19.85
N LEU A 461 -14.70 -5.33 19.96
CA LEU A 461 -13.58 -4.39 20.04
C LEU A 461 -12.51 -4.68 19.00
N SER A 462 -12.01 -3.61 18.36
CA SER A 462 -10.92 -3.69 17.37
C SER A 462 -10.25 -2.34 17.23
N ILE A 463 -8.93 -2.31 17.22
CA ILE A 463 -8.20 -1.06 17.01
C ILE A 463 -7.68 -1.00 15.58
N ALA A 464 -8.42 -0.25 14.74
CA ALA A 464 -8.11 -0.03 13.34
C ALA A 464 -7.09 1.10 13.14
N PRO A 465 -6.42 1.19 11.96
CA PRO A 465 -5.48 2.28 11.67
C PRO A 465 -6.13 3.67 11.60
N THR A 466 -7.40 3.78 11.25
CA THR A 466 -8.20 5.02 11.17
C THR A 466 -7.68 6.16 10.28
N GLY A 467 -6.61 5.95 9.51
CA GLY A 467 -5.85 7.00 8.81
C GLY A 467 -6.66 8.04 8.03
N THR A 468 -7.68 7.63 7.26
CA THR A 468 -8.47 8.58 6.47
C THR A 468 -9.60 9.23 7.28
N VAL A 469 -10.23 8.49 8.20
CA VAL A 469 -11.32 9.06 9.04
C VAL A 469 -10.77 10.00 10.11
N SER A 470 -9.57 9.73 10.66
CA SER A 470 -8.89 10.65 11.55
C SER A 470 -8.59 11.98 10.85
N LEU A 471 -8.04 11.91 9.65
CA LEU A 471 -7.73 13.10 8.85
C LEU A 471 -8.98 13.93 8.52
N ALA A 472 -10.10 13.28 8.12
CA ALA A 472 -11.30 13.97 7.67
C ALA A 472 -12.21 14.46 8.82
N PHE A 473 -12.28 13.72 9.93
CA PHE A 473 -13.27 13.93 10.99
C PHE A 473 -12.67 14.18 12.39
N ALA A 474 -11.37 13.98 12.54
CA ALA A 474 -10.65 14.20 13.80
C ALA A 474 -9.49 15.19 13.63
N ASP A 475 -9.54 16.05 12.59
CA ASP A 475 -8.55 17.11 12.31
C ASP A 475 -7.10 16.61 12.34
N ASN A 476 -6.86 15.44 11.76
CA ASN A 476 -5.55 14.78 11.71
C ASN A 476 -4.99 14.39 13.08
N ALA A 477 -5.84 14.06 14.07
CA ALA A 477 -5.38 13.41 15.28
C ALA A 477 -4.70 12.07 14.97
N SER A 478 -3.81 11.61 15.81
CA SER A 478 -3.02 10.38 15.66
C SER A 478 -3.88 9.15 15.34
N ASN A 479 -3.34 8.26 14.53
CA ASN A 479 -4.09 7.16 13.94
C ASN A 479 -4.24 5.97 14.91
N GLY A 480 -5.45 5.60 15.28
CA GLY A 480 -5.71 4.44 16.15
C GLY A 480 -4.92 4.53 17.45
N ILE A 481 -4.09 3.49 17.69
CA ILE A 481 -3.19 3.41 18.85
C ILE A 481 -1.84 4.10 18.62
N GLU A 482 -1.58 4.61 17.40
CA GLU A 482 -0.29 5.22 17.08
C GLU A 482 -0.08 6.54 17.83
N PRO A 483 1.17 6.89 18.18
CA PRO A 483 1.51 8.27 18.52
C PRO A 483 1.47 9.14 17.26
N ALA A 484 1.57 10.45 17.41
CA ALA A 484 1.77 11.34 16.25
C ALA A 484 3.02 10.90 15.47
N PHE A 485 2.90 10.78 14.15
CA PHE A 485 4.05 10.42 13.30
C PHE A 485 5.11 11.53 13.33
N SER A 486 4.65 12.76 13.18
CA SER A 486 5.41 14.01 13.26
C SER A 486 4.43 15.14 13.53
N TRP A 487 4.88 16.22 14.17
CA TRP A 487 4.04 17.38 14.49
C TRP A 487 3.63 18.15 13.23
N THR A 488 4.51 18.21 12.25
CA THR A 488 4.27 18.80 10.93
C THR A 488 4.87 17.89 9.85
N TYR A 489 4.19 17.71 8.72
CA TYR A 489 4.71 16.92 7.60
C TYR A 489 4.09 17.33 6.28
N GLN A 490 4.78 17.01 5.20
CA GLN A 490 4.25 17.18 3.84
C GLN A 490 3.48 15.94 3.39
N ARG A 491 2.26 16.14 2.94
CA ARG A 491 1.44 15.08 2.37
C ARG A 491 1.18 15.33 0.90
N THR A 492 1.63 14.44 0.06
CA THR A 492 1.44 14.53 -1.39
C THR A 492 0.12 13.91 -1.79
N LYS A 493 -0.76 14.67 -2.42
CA LYS A 493 -2.04 14.25 -2.98
C LYS A 493 -1.96 14.23 -4.49
N ARG A 494 -2.51 13.18 -5.12
CA ARG A 494 -2.71 13.15 -6.56
C ARG A 494 -4.02 13.85 -6.88
N MET A 495 -3.94 14.90 -7.71
CA MET A 495 -5.09 15.69 -8.14
C MET A 495 -5.85 15.00 -9.28
N ALA A 496 -7.07 15.44 -9.56
CA ALA A 496 -7.93 14.88 -10.62
C ALA A 496 -7.29 14.99 -12.02
N ASP A 497 -6.46 15.99 -12.26
CA ASP A 497 -5.69 16.18 -13.50
C ASP A 497 -4.44 15.28 -13.60
N GLY A 498 -4.20 14.42 -12.61
CA GLY A 498 -3.04 13.54 -12.54
C GLY A 498 -1.78 14.19 -11.97
N SER A 499 -1.76 15.47 -11.70
CA SER A 499 -0.67 16.18 -11.03
C SER A 499 -0.55 15.74 -9.57
N ARG A 500 0.61 16.01 -8.95
CA ARG A 500 0.82 15.80 -7.50
C ARG A 500 0.98 17.17 -6.85
N GLN A 501 0.22 17.41 -5.79
CA GLN A 501 0.33 18.60 -4.97
C GLN A 501 0.67 18.20 -3.54
N SER A 502 1.65 18.89 -2.94
CA SER A 502 2.03 18.69 -1.54
C SER A 502 1.33 19.73 -0.66
N PHE A 503 0.83 19.26 0.45
CA PHE A 503 0.14 20.06 1.47
C PHE A 503 0.88 19.91 2.79
N ALA A 504 1.14 21.01 3.44
CA ALA A 504 1.58 21.00 4.83
C ALA A 504 0.40 20.58 5.71
N VAL A 505 0.60 19.57 6.53
CA VAL A 505 -0.42 19.02 7.45
C VAL A 505 0.19 19.01 8.84
N GLU A 506 -0.58 19.47 9.81
CA GLU A 506 -0.17 19.52 11.20
C GLU A 506 -0.95 18.50 12.04
N ASP A 507 -0.33 18.02 13.09
CA ASP A 507 -0.97 17.19 14.11
C ASP A 507 -2.00 18.00 14.92
N HIS A 508 -3.09 17.38 15.35
CA HIS A 508 -4.17 18.08 16.06
C HIS A 508 -3.72 18.66 17.40
N ALA A 509 -3.04 17.86 18.23
CA ALA A 509 -2.58 18.32 19.55
C ALA A 509 -1.53 19.44 19.42
N TYR A 510 -0.64 19.34 18.44
CA TYR A 510 0.35 20.38 18.15
C TYR A 510 -0.32 21.71 17.74
N ARG A 511 -1.31 21.67 16.82
CA ARG A 511 -2.07 22.84 16.43
C ARG A 511 -2.79 23.47 17.62
N LEU A 512 -3.48 22.64 18.42
CA LEU A 512 -4.21 23.11 19.59
C LEU A 512 -3.27 23.78 20.61
N TYR A 513 -2.10 23.17 20.86
CA TYR A 513 -1.08 23.73 21.75
C TYR A 513 -0.62 25.11 21.29
N ARG A 514 -0.33 25.25 19.98
CA ARG A 514 0.05 26.53 19.37
C ARG A 514 -1.04 27.59 19.51
N GLU A 515 -2.29 27.25 19.19
CA GLU A 515 -3.43 28.20 19.26
C GLU A 515 -3.73 28.63 20.70
N MET A 516 -3.39 27.78 21.67
CA MET A 516 -3.49 28.15 23.11
C MET A 516 -2.29 28.97 23.61
N GLY A 517 -1.35 29.33 22.73
CA GLY A 517 -0.20 30.17 23.07
C GLY A 517 1.03 29.40 23.58
N GLY A 518 1.10 28.09 23.31
CA GLY A 518 2.27 27.27 23.63
C GLY A 518 3.45 27.59 22.70
N ASP A 519 4.66 27.49 23.22
CA ASP A 519 5.90 27.69 22.45
C ASP A 519 6.23 26.44 21.63
N VAL A 520 5.99 26.50 20.34
CA VAL A 520 6.26 25.39 19.43
C VAL A 520 7.74 25.18 19.11
N ASN A 521 8.61 26.15 19.43
CA ASN A 521 10.06 26.04 19.29
C ASN A 521 10.72 25.36 20.52
N ALA A 522 9.98 25.24 21.62
CA ALA A 522 10.41 24.60 22.86
C ALA A 522 9.27 23.71 23.38
N LEU A 523 8.93 22.64 22.62
CA LEU A 523 7.86 21.73 22.99
C LEU A 523 8.17 21.07 24.35
N PRO A 524 7.18 20.92 25.24
CA PRO A 524 7.32 20.15 26.46
C PRO A 524 7.70 18.67 26.18
N ASP A 525 8.31 18.02 27.14
CA ASP A 525 8.86 16.65 27.04
C ASP A 525 7.78 15.57 26.79
N TYR A 526 6.52 15.87 27.00
CA TYR A 526 5.41 14.96 26.70
C TYR A 526 5.00 14.98 25.21
N PHE A 527 5.58 15.86 24.39
CA PHE A 527 5.47 15.80 22.93
C PHE A 527 6.48 14.79 22.38
N VAL A 528 6.09 13.53 22.30
CA VAL A 528 6.93 12.43 21.80
C VAL A 528 6.33 11.87 20.53
N SER A 529 7.04 11.99 19.42
CA SER A 529 6.62 11.46 18.11
C SER A 529 6.99 9.98 17.92
N ALA A 530 6.39 9.34 16.90
CA ALA A 530 6.68 7.94 16.57
C ALA A 530 8.16 7.68 16.22
N LEU A 531 8.86 8.68 15.74
CA LEU A 531 10.27 8.57 15.31
C LEU A 531 11.27 8.72 16.47
N GLU A 532 10.81 9.24 17.61
CA GLU A 532 11.65 9.46 18.80
C GLU A 532 11.59 8.28 19.76
N MET A 533 10.69 7.31 19.53
CA MET A 533 10.50 6.17 20.42
C MET A 533 11.25 4.94 19.94
N SER A 534 11.62 4.09 20.88
CA SER A 534 12.17 2.78 20.59
C SER A 534 11.08 1.80 20.13
N ALA A 535 11.48 0.77 19.38
CA ALA A 535 10.59 -0.33 18.98
C ALA A 535 9.94 -1.03 20.18
N GLN A 536 10.66 -1.13 21.29
CA GLN A 536 10.19 -1.71 22.55
C GLN A 536 9.02 -0.90 23.13
N GLU A 537 9.11 0.43 23.17
CA GLU A 537 8.06 1.31 23.72
C GLU A 537 6.79 1.26 22.86
N HIS A 538 6.93 1.19 21.53
CA HIS A 538 5.80 0.92 20.62
C HIS A 538 5.09 -0.39 20.95
N MET A 539 5.84 -1.47 21.17
CA MET A 539 5.29 -2.79 21.49
C MET A 539 4.64 -2.82 22.89
N GLU A 540 5.23 -2.16 23.86
CA GLU A 540 4.69 -2.09 25.22
C GLU A 540 3.32 -1.43 25.29
N MET A 541 3.07 -0.39 24.50
CA MET A 541 1.74 0.22 24.38
C MET A 541 0.71 -0.78 23.82
N MET A 542 1.07 -1.58 22.78
CA MET A 542 0.21 -2.63 22.27
C MET A 542 -0.10 -3.67 23.36
N ALA A 543 0.94 -4.10 24.09
CA ALA A 543 0.81 -5.12 25.14
C ALA A 543 -0.08 -4.63 26.32
N ALA A 544 -0.10 -3.34 26.60
CA ALA A 544 -0.99 -2.77 27.60
C ALA A 544 -2.47 -2.77 27.17
N VAL A 545 -2.75 -2.62 25.89
CA VAL A 545 -4.11 -2.47 25.34
C VAL A 545 -4.70 -3.82 24.91
N GLN A 546 -3.90 -4.74 24.32
CA GLN A 546 -4.37 -6.01 23.73
C GLN A 546 -5.23 -6.87 24.68
N PRO A 547 -4.97 -6.98 26.00
CA PRO A 547 -5.81 -7.77 26.92
C PRO A 547 -7.28 -7.32 27.01
N PHE A 548 -7.59 -6.12 26.50
CA PHE A 548 -8.92 -5.50 26.53
C PHE A 548 -9.56 -5.46 25.14
N VAL A 549 -8.95 -6.02 24.11
CA VAL A 549 -9.45 -6.05 22.72
C VAL A 549 -9.67 -7.51 22.30
N ASP A 550 -10.93 -7.88 22.09
CA ASP A 550 -11.31 -9.27 21.77
C ASP A 550 -10.92 -9.69 20.34
N THR A 551 -10.72 -8.76 19.42
CA THR A 551 -10.12 -9.03 18.10
C THR A 551 -8.62 -8.73 18.12
N SER A 552 -8.12 -7.78 17.33
CA SER A 552 -6.70 -7.44 17.28
C SER A 552 -6.48 -5.94 17.19
N ILE A 553 -5.21 -5.54 17.14
CA ILE A 553 -4.76 -4.15 17.05
C ILE A 553 -3.89 -4.02 15.80
N SER A 554 -4.22 -3.05 14.95
CA SER A 554 -3.34 -2.64 13.86
C SER A 554 -2.38 -1.59 14.36
N LYS A 555 -1.10 -1.91 14.40
CA LYS A 555 -0.02 -0.98 14.73
C LYS A 555 1.23 -1.32 13.94
N THR A 556 1.89 -0.27 13.46
CA THR A 556 3.22 -0.36 12.86
C THR A 556 4.27 0.04 13.90
N VAL A 557 5.23 -0.83 14.15
CA VAL A 557 6.42 -0.51 14.94
C VAL A 557 7.46 0.09 14.03
N ASN A 558 7.74 1.39 14.21
CA ASN A 558 8.76 2.08 13.44
C ASN A 558 10.14 1.77 14.03
N VAL A 559 11.09 1.39 13.18
CA VAL A 559 12.49 1.17 13.58
C VAL A 559 13.42 2.01 12.70
N PRO A 560 14.54 2.51 13.26
CA PRO A 560 15.54 3.25 12.48
C PRO A 560 16.12 2.43 11.33
N ALA A 561 16.63 3.10 10.29
CA ALA A 561 17.25 2.44 9.14
C ALA A 561 18.45 1.55 9.52
N ASP A 562 19.20 1.93 10.56
CA ASP A 562 20.36 1.24 11.12
C ASP A 562 20.02 0.31 12.30
N TYR A 563 18.72 0.02 12.55
CA TYR A 563 18.31 -0.85 13.65
C TYR A 563 18.95 -2.23 13.54
N PRO A 564 19.61 -2.73 14.61
CA PRO A 564 20.34 -4.01 14.55
C PRO A 564 19.41 -5.18 14.27
N PHE A 565 19.82 -6.07 13.34
CA PHE A 565 19.01 -7.21 12.92
C PHE A 565 18.67 -8.17 14.09
N ASP A 566 19.60 -8.41 14.98
CA ASP A 566 19.38 -9.29 16.15
C ASP A 566 18.27 -8.74 17.04
N LYS A 567 18.30 -7.42 17.33
CA LYS A 567 17.24 -6.76 18.10
C LYS A 567 15.90 -6.76 17.36
N PHE A 568 15.93 -6.73 16.03
CA PHE A 568 14.72 -6.84 15.23
C PHE A 568 14.06 -8.22 15.36
N GLN A 569 14.84 -9.28 15.37
CA GLN A 569 14.34 -10.65 15.62
C GLN A 569 13.76 -10.79 17.04
N ASP A 570 14.47 -10.26 18.04
CA ASP A 570 14.04 -10.28 19.44
C ASP A 570 12.70 -9.57 19.64
N LEU A 571 12.45 -8.48 18.91
CA LEU A 571 11.20 -7.72 18.95
C LEU A 571 9.99 -8.61 18.62
N TYR A 572 10.05 -9.39 17.55
CA TYR A 572 8.97 -10.29 17.13
C TYR A 572 8.81 -11.46 18.10
N PHE A 573 9.90 -11.96 18.65
CA PHE A 573 9.87 -13.05 19.64
C PHE A 573 9.25 -12.58 20.96
N GLU A 574 9.58 -11.37 21.39
CA GLU A 574 8.99 -10.76 22.60
C GLU A 574 7.50 -10.44 22.40
N ALA A 575 7.09 -9.99 21.19
CA ALA A 575 5.68 -9.79 20.85
C ALA A 575 4.86 -11.06 21.05
N TRP A 576 5.39 -12.21 20.60
CA TRP A 576 4.76 -13.50 20.84
C TRP A 576 4.66 -13.84 22.34
N ARG A 577 5.76 -13.66 23.10
CA ARG A 577 5.79 -13.94 24.55
C ARG A 577 4.80 -13.08 25.33
N ARG A 578 4.56 -11.84 24.90
CA ARG A 578 3.59 -10.94 25.51
C ARG A 578 2.15 -11.18 25.07
N GLY A 579 1.89 -12.20 24.28
CA GLY A 579 0.54 -12.58 23.86
C GLY A 579 -0.09 -11.65 22.83
N LEU A 580 0.72 -10.89 22.07
CA LEU A 580 0.21 -10.14 20.95
C LEU A 580 -0.30 -11.06 19.84
N LYS A 581 -1.26 -10.58 19.02
CA LYS A 581 -1.89 -11.36 17.96
C LYS A 581 -1.20 -11.19 16.60
N GLY A 582 -0.31 -10.22 16.49
CA GLY A 582 0.50 -9.97 15.28
C GLY A 582 1.41 -8.79 15.51
N LEU A 583 2.38 -8.62 14.59
CA LEU A 583 3.27 -7.47 14.55
C LEU A 583 3.59 -7.12 13.11
N ALA A 584 3.53 -5.84 12.80
CA ALA A 584 4.06 -5.25 11.57
C ALA A 584 5.13 -4.21 11.94
N THR A 585 6.19 -4.16 11.15
CA THR A 585 7.28 -3.20 11.35
C THR A 585 7.50 -2.37 10.08
N TYR A 586 7.95 -1.15 10.25
CA TYR A 586 8.41 -0.30 9.16
C TYR A 586 9.84 0.16 9.44
N ARG A 587 10.74 -0.14 8.51
CA ARG A 587 12.11 0.34 8.50
C ARG A 587 12.34 1.11 7.20
N PRO A 588 12.74 2.39 7.25
CA PRO A 588 13.06 3.14 6.04
C PRO A 588 14.15 2.44 5.23
N ASN A 589 13.91 2.24 3.93
CA ASN A 589 14.90 1.69 3.00
C ASN A 589 14.75 2.33 1.62
N GLU A 590 15.77 2.19 0.77
CA GLU A 590 15.81 2.78 -0.58
C GLU A 590 14.76 2.18 -1.53
N THR A 591 14.24 0.99 -1.23
CA THR A 591 13.31 0.25 -2.10
C THR A 591 11.87 0.73 -1.93
N LEU A 592 11.46 1.06 -0.69
CA LEU A 592 10.06 1.43 -0.37
C LEU A 592 9.78 2.93 -0.54
N GLY A 593 10.80 3.79 -0.48
CA GLY A 593 10.61 5.23 -0.44
C GLY A 593 9.84 5.70 0.80
N ALA A 594 10.01 6.93 1.26
CA ALA A 594 9.23 7.48 2.35
C ALA A 594 7.81 7.85 1.87
N VAL A 595 6.78 7.21 2.40
CA VAL A 595 5.36 7.57 2.17
C VAL A 595 5.04 8.92 2.84
N LEU A 596 5.73 9.20 3.95
CA LEU A 596 5.68 10.47 4.68
C LEU A 596 7.12 10.98 4.82
N SER A 597 7.39 12.21 4.39
CA SER A 597 8.68 12.85 4.58
C SER A 597 8.55 13.96 5.61
N VAL A 598 9.34 13.87 6.67
CA VAL A 598 9.53 14.97 7.59
C VAL A 598 10.56 15.89 6.95
N THR A 599 10.13 17.04 6.45
CA THR A 599 11.05 18.13 6.17
C THR A 599 11.41 18.73 7.53
N PRO A 600 12.69 18.88 7.91
CA PRO A 600 13.04 19.65 9.09
C PRO A 600 12.33 20.99 9.04
N ALA A 601 11.71 21.41 10.12
CA ALA A 601 11.11 22.72 10.23
C ALA A 601 12.19 23.76 9.88
N GLU A 602 12.04 24.45 8.76
CA GLU A 602 12.81 25.66 8.52
C GLU A 602 12.33 26.69 9.56
N THR A 603 13.14 26.91 10.56
CA THR A 603 13.05 28.11 11.40
C THR A 603 13.19 29.30 10.45
N PRO A 604 12.27 30.29 10.48
CA PRO A 604 12.51 31.52 9.77
C PRO A 604 13.70 32.21 10.46
N SER A 605 14.90 31.98 9.96
CA SER A 605 16.04 32.82 10.32
C SER A 605 16.01 34.02 9.38
N ASP A 606 15.73 35.18 9.91
CA ASP A 606 16.02 36.49 9.31
C ASP A 606 17.54 36.74 9.19
N SER A 607 18.28 35.75 8.72
CA SER A 607 19.67 35.88 8.28
C SER A 607 19.73 35.26 6.89
N PRO A 608 20.28 35.92 5.88
CA PRO A 608 20.51 35.27 4.61
C PRO A 608 21.45 34.09 4.84
N ASP A 609 20.91 32.87 4.67
CA ASP A 609 21.71 31.65 4.63
C ASP A 609 22.86 31.84 3.63
N PRO A 610 24.08 31.38 3.93
CA PRO A 610 25.10 31.28 2.92
C PRO A 610 24.57 30.31 1.86
N GLU A 611 24.20 30.86 0.70
CA GLU A 611 23.70 30.11 -0.46
C GLU A 611 24.59 28.91 -0.71
N LEU A 612 24.03 27.71 -0.53
CA LEU A 612 24.70 26.45 -0.79
C LEU A 612 25.20 26.46 -2.27
N ASP A 613 26.50 26.29 -2.44
CA ASP A 613 27.14 26.09 -3.73
C ASP A 613 26.62 24.79 -4.34
N LEU A 614 25.60 24.85 -5.17
CA LEU A 614 24.99 23.70 -5.85
C LEU A 614 25.49 23.66 -7.30
N ASP A 615 26.47 22.80 -7.57
CA ASP A 615 27.03 22.60 -8.90
C ASP A 615 25.94 22.21 -9.91
N PRO A 616 25.75 22.95 -11.03
CA PRO A 616 24.72 22.66 -12.01
C PRO A 616 24.81 21.27 -12.64
N LEU A 617 25.95 20.58 -12.57
CA LEU A 617 26.10 19.16 -12.94
C LEU A 617 25.38 18.21 -11.96
N ARG A 618 25.20 18.62 -10.71
CA ARG A 618 24.61 17.81 -9.62
C ARG A 618 23.16 18.15 -9.31
N ILE A 619 22.61 19.21 -9.90
CA ILE A 619 21.20 19.54 -9.75
C ILE A 619 20.36 18.44 -10.36
N ALA A 620 19.47 17.80 -9.56
CA ALA A 620 18.54 16.80 -10.07
C ALA A 620 17.41 17.48 -10.87
N ILE A 621 17.10 16.90 -12.04
CA ILE A 621 16.01 17.36 -12.90
C ILE A 621 14.90 16.32 -12.82
N ASP A 622 13.91 16.54 -11.96
CA ASP A 622 12.87 15.56 -11.66
C ASP A 622 12.01 15.22 -12.88
N HIS A 623 11.72 16.22 -13.71
CA HIS A 623 10.84 16.03 -14.86
C HIS A 623 11.43 16.66 -16.13
N ARG A 624 11.15 16.01 -17.27
CA ARG A 624 11.41 16.61 -18.57
C ARG A 624 10.63 17.92 -18.72
N PRO A 625 11.26 19.04 -19.08
CA PRO A 625 10.53 20.28 -19.38
C PRO A 625 9.48 20.08 -20.49
N LYS A 626 8.35 20.76 -20.38
CA LYS A 626 7.31 20.74 -21.41
C LYS A 626 7.77 21.50 -22.67
N GLY A 627 7.32 21.07 -23.84
CA GLY A 627 7.61 21.71 -25.12
C GLY A 627 8.81 21.12 -25.87
N ALA A 628 9.29 21.86 -26.86
CA ALA A 628 10.44 21.51 -27.69
C ALA A 628 11.75 21.72 -26.91
N LEU A 629 12.71 20.81 -27.09
CA LEU A 629 14.05 20.91 -26.51
C LEU A 629 15.09 20.96 -27.66
N PRO A 630 16.18 21.69 -27.51
CA PRO A 630 17.33 21.58 -28.41
C PRO A 630 17.82 20.12 -28.41
N ALA A 631 18.03 19.57 -29.58
CA ALA A 631 18.48 18.17 -29.69
C ALA A 631 19.45 18.00 -30.88
N ILE A 632 20.39 17.06 -30.72
CA ILE A 632 21.20 16.54 -31.81
C ILE A 632 20.61 15.20 -32.24
N ILE A 633 20.38 15.05 -33.55
CA ILE A 633 19.96 13.77 -34.13
C ILE A 633 21.06 13.32 -35.06
N GLU A 634 21.66 12.15 -34.79
CA GLU A 634 22.76 11.59 -35.60
C GLU A 634 22.38 10.21 -36.10
N LYS A 635 22.65 9.95 -37.41
CA LYS A 635 22.53 8.59 -37.96
C LYS A 635 23.76 7.81 -37.59
N VAL A 636 23.59 6.73 -36.84
CA VAL A 636 24.65 5.80 -36.44
C VAL A 636 24.56 4.54 -37.29
N GLU A 637 25.64 4.20 -38.00
CA GLU A 637 25.76 2.98 -38.80
C GLU A 637 26.84 2.08 -38.17
N TYR A 638 26.50 0.82 -37.93
CA TYR A 638 27.40 -0.16 -37.32
C TYR A 638 27.23 -1.55 -37.93
N LEU A 639 28.24 -2.39 -37.76
CA LEU A 639 28.27 -3.75 -38.31
C LEU A 639 28.18 -4.77 -37.18
N THR A 640 27.20 -5.65 -37.28
CA THR A 640 27.04 -6.83 -36.39
C THR A 640 27.34 -8.08 -37.16
N GLN A 641 27.38 -9.24 -36.46
CA GLN A 641 27.50 -10.56 -37.13
C GLN A 641 26.31 -10.83 -38.09
N ALA A 642 25.14 -10.26 -37.83
CA ALA A 642 23.96 -10.40 -38.69
C ALA A 642 23.92 -9.39 -39.87
N GLY A 643 24.95 -8.53 -40.00
CA GLY A 643 25.06 -7.55 -41.08
C GLY A 643 25.08 -6.11 -40.62
N LYS A 644 25.03 -5.16 -41.61
CA LYS A 644 25.03 -3.73 -41.38
C LYS A 644 23.69 -3.28 -40.83
N LYS A 645 23.72 -2.54 -39.69
CA LYS A 645 22.57 -1.89 -39.06
C LYS A 645 22.74 -0.36 -39.07
N SER A 646 21.62 0.36 -39.08
CA SER A 646 21.61 1.82 -38.91
C SER A 646 20.41 2.23 -38.06
N LEU A 647 20.63 3.28 -37.24
CA LEU A 647 19.58 3.90 -36.45
C LEU A 647 19.85 5.39 -36.29
N TYR A 648 18.82 6.14 -35.89
CA TYR A 648 18.96 7.53 -35.51
C TYR A 648 19.03 7.63 -33.99
N LEU A 649 20.01 8.35 -33.49
CA LEU A 649 20.21 8.61 -32.07
C LEU A 649 19.94 10.08 -31.80
N ALA A 650 18.99 10.39 -30.95
CA ALA A 650 18.65 11.74 -30.52
C ALA A 650 19.15 11.99 -29.09
N VAL A 651 19.79 13.10 -28.86
CA VAL A 651 20.22 13.59 -27.54
C VAL A 651 19.69 14.98 -27.33
N SER A 652 18.82 15.16 -26.32
CA SER A 652 18.23 16.46 -25.99
C SER A 652 18.97 17.13 -24.84
N PHE A 653 19.03 18.45 -24.87
CA PHE A 653 19.78 19.29 -23.93
C PHE A 653 18.88 20.34 -23.28
N ILE A 654 19.29 20.80 -22.08
CA ILE A 654 18.72 21.98 -21.41
C ILE A 654 19.84 22.81 -20.75
N GLU A 655 19.59 24.08 -20.58
CA GLU A 655 20.43 24.93 -19.73
C GLU A 655 20.07 24.74 -18.25
N VAL A 656 21.09 24.59 -17.42
CA VAL A 656 20.96 24.43 -15.97
C VAL A 656 21.88 25.45 -15.31
N THR A 657 21.30 26.32 -14.48
CA THR A 657 22.04 27.30 -13.68
C THR A 657 22.20 26.75 -12.25
N GLY A 658 23.38 26.84 -11.72
CA GLY A 658 23.74 26.54 -10.35
C GLY A 658 24.82 27.47 -9.83
N ARG A 659 25.36 27.22 -8.68
CA ARG A 659 26.40 28.04 -8.05
C ARG A 659 27.63 27.22 -7.72
N VAL A 660 28.81 27.72 -8.09
CA VAL A 660 30.09 27.03 -7.88
C VAL A 660 31.14 28.00 -7.37
N GLY A 661 31.53 27.89 -6.09
CA GLY A 661 32.47 28.76 -5.41
C GLY A 661 31.99 30.21 -5.34
N GLY A 662 30.67 30.38 -5.07
CA GLY A 662 30.06 31.72 -4.91
C GLY A 662 29.64 32.39 -6.22
N GLU A 663 29.92 31.82 -7.40
CA GLU A 663 29.56 32.37 -8.71
C GLU A 663 28.44 31.58 -9.37
N ASP A 664 27.48 32.27 -10.00
CA ASP A 664 26.43 31.64 -10.80
C ASP A 664 27.02 31.06 -12.08
N VAL A 665 26.80 29.78 -12.31
CA VAL A 665 27.32 29.02 -13.44
C VAL A 665 26.17 28.37 -14.20
N THR A 666 26.00 28.73 -15.46
CA THR A 666 25.03 28.11 -16.37
C THR A 666 25.74 27.17 -17.34
N ILE A 667 25.28 25.95 -17.46
CA ILE A 667 25.82 24.96 -18.39
C ILE A 667 24.71 24.30 -19.19
N GLU A 668 25.06 23.81 -20.39
CA GLU A 668 24.17 22.94 -21.17
C GLU A 668 24.35 21.48 -20.72
N ARG A 669 23.27 20.80 -20.33
CA ARG A 669 23.29 19.39 -19.89
C ARG A 669 22.46 18.50 -20.81
N PRO A 670 22.96 17.29 -21.15
CA PRO A 670 22.13 16.26 -21.79
C PRO A 670 21.15 15.68 -20.75
N ILE A 671 19.87 15.55 -21.13
CA ILE A 671 18.82 15.08 -20.23
C ILE A 671 17.98 13.93 -20.80
N GLU A 672 18.04 13.74 -22.11
CA GLU A 672 17.22 12.72 -22.76
C GLU A 672 17.96 12.08 -23.93
N PHE A 673 17.95 10.77 -23.96
CA PHE A 673 18.51 9.95 -25.02
C PHE A 673 17.40 9.11 -25.63
N PHE A 674 17.24 9.17 -26.94
CA PHE A 674 16.13 8.57 -27.61
C PHE A 674 16.52 8.02 -28.99
N ILE A 675 15.93 6.88 -29.34
CA ILE A 675 16.08 6.29 -30.68
C ILE A 675 14.71 6.32 -31.33
N PRO A 676 14.45 7.29 -32.22
CA PRO A 676 13.20 7.38 -32.94
C PRO A 676 13.11 6.24 -33.95
N THR A 677 12.08 5.42 -33.80
CA THR A 677 11.73 4.28 -34.68
C THR A 677 12.90 3.42 -35.13
N GLY A 678 12.99 2.23 -34.61
CA GLY A 678 13.97 1.24 -35.02
C GLY A 678 13.31 -0.02 -35.52
N GLN A 679 14.16 -0.93 -35.98
CA GLN A 679 13.76 -2.28 -36.38
C GLN A 679 13.08 -3.03 -35.24
N ARG A 680 12.09 -3.87 -35.55
CA ARG A 680 11.32 -4.62 -34.56
C ARG A 680 12.04 -5.95 -34.21
N ASP A 681 13.27 -5.88 -33.67
CA ASP A 681 13.96 -7.05 -33.16
C ASP A 681 14.07 -7.01 -31.62
N GLU A 682 14.40 -8.16 -31.05
CA GLU A 682 14.51 -8.34 -29.60
C GLU A 682 15.58 -7.41 -28.98
N SER A 683 16.67 -7.14 -29.71
CA SER A 683 17.74 -6.26 -29.24
C SER A 683 17.27 -4.82 -29.08
N GLN A 684 16.28 -4.38 -29.85
CA GLN A 684 15.75 -3.01 -29.79
C GLN A 684 15.01 -2.72 -28.48
N GLN A 685 14.32 -3.72 -27.91
CA GLN A 685 13.63 -3.53 -26.60
C GLN A 685 14.65 -3.23 -25.51
N TRP A 686 15.75 -3.96 -25.46
CA TRP A 686 16.84 -3.75 -24.52
C TRP A 686 17.54 -2.40 -24.72
N ILE A 687 17.78 -2.01 -25.96
CA ILE A 687 18.37 -0.71 -26.30
C ILE A 687 17.43 0.42 -25.86
N THR A 688 16.11 0.31 -26.13
CA THR A 688 15.13 1.33 -25.71
C THR A 688 15.06 1.44 -24.18
N ALA A 689 15.05 0.32 -23.46
CA ALA A 689 15.06 0.31 -21.99
C ALA A 689 16.33 0.99 -21.46
N THR A 690 17.50 0.69 -22.05
CA THR A 690 18.78 1.28 -21.68
C THR A 690 18.80 2.78 -21.93
N MET A 691 18.25 3.29 -23.07
CA MET A 691 18.17 4.73 -23.34
C MET A 691 17.26 5.46 -22.33
N ARG A 692 16.16 4.84 -21.91
CA ARG A 692 15.30 5.40 -20.84
C ARG A 692 16.03 5.49 -19.50
N SER A 693 16.78 4.44 -19.13
CA SER A 693 17.58 4.41 -17.90
C SER A 693 18.70 5.45 -17.94
N LEU A 694 19.39 5.58 -19.08
CA LEU A 694 20.43 6.59 -19.30
C LEU A 694 19.84 8.02 -19.20
N SER A 695 18.65 8.26 -19.75
CA SER A 695 17.96 9.56 -19.65
C SER A 695 17.63 9.92 -18.20
N LEU A 696 17.20 8.94 -17.39
CA LEU A 696 16.96 9.14 -15.97
C LEU A 696 18.27 9.44 -15.21
N ALA A 697 19.33 8.67 -15.48
CA ALA A 697 20.64 8.88 -14.90
C ALA A 697 21.24 10.26 -15.28
N ALA A 698 21.07 10.69 -16.51
CA ALA A 698 21.51 12.01 -16.96
C ALA A 698 20.79 13.17 -16.26
N ARG A 699 19.50 13.07 -16.05
CA ARG A 699 18.74 14.01 -15.23
C ARG A 699 19.21 14.07 -13.77
N GLY A 700 19.65 12.93 -13.22
CA GLY A 700 20.28 12.85 -11.89
C GLY A 700 21.75 13.31 -11.84
N GLY A 701 22.36 13.70 -12.97
CA GLY A 701 23.77 14.13 -13.01
C GLY A 701 24.79 13.00 -13.24
N PHE A 702 24.35 11.78 -13.60
CA PHE A 702 25.22 10.59 -13.71
C PHE A 702 25.50 10.16 -15.17
N ALA A 703 25.27 11.01 -16.18
CA ALA A 703 25.41 10.64 -17.59
C ALA A 703 26.77 10.05 -17.95
N ALA A 704 27.86 10.71 -17.58
CA ALA A 704 29.23 10.25 -17.87
C ALA A 704 29.50 8.87 -17.29
N ARG A 705 29.24 8.68 -16.00
CA ARG A 705 29.46 7.41 -15.28
C ARG A 705 28.62 6.28 -15.87
N THR A 706 27.36 6.54 -16.16
CA THR A 706 26.46 5.52 -16.76
C THR A 706 26.94 5.11 -18.14
N LEU A 707 27.42 6.05 -18.96
CA LEU A 707 28.00 5.73 -20.27
C LEU A 707 29.27 4.88 -20.18
N GLN A 708 30.13 5.16 -19.19
CA GLN A 708 31.33 4.32 -18.94
C GLN A 708 30.96 2.88 -18.55
N ASP A 709 29.91 2.71 -17.74
CA ASP A 709 29.43 1.36 -17.35
C ASP A 709 28.74 0.65 -18.53
N MET A 710 27.95 1.37 -19.34
CA MET A 710 27.36 0.81 -20.57
C MET A 710 28.43 0.33 -21.58
N ARG A 711 29.61 0.96 -21.61
CA ARG A 711 30.75 0.53 -22.46
C ARG A 711 31.30 -0.86 -22.10
N LYS A 712 31.05 -1.34 -20.88
CA LYS A 712 31.51 -2.64 -20.36
C LYS A 712 30.52 -3.77 -20.61
N VAL A 713 29.33 -3.46 -21.15
CA VAL A 713 28.29 -4.46 -21.37
C VAL A 713 28.71 -5.38 -22.52
N SER A 714 28.80 -6.67 -22.24
CA SER A 714 29.03 -7.73 -23.22
C SER A 714 27.80 -8.60 -23.39
N TRP A 715 27.67 -9.27 -24.54
CA TRP A 715 26.63 -10.24 -24.78
C TRP A 715 27.12 -11.38 -25.68
N ASP A 716 26.36 -12.45 -25.80
CA ASP A 716 26.69 -13.69 -26.52
C ASP A 716 26.52 -13.64 -28.05
N ARG A 717 25.95 -12.55 -28.60
CA ARG A 717 25.70 -12.38 -30.05
C ARG A 717 26.88 -11.79 -30.81
N GLY A 718 28.09 -11.74 -30.16
CA GLY A 718 29.34 -11.34 -30.74
C GLY A 718 29.60 -9.83 -30.81
N GLN A 719 30.79 -9.46 -31.25
CA GLN A 719 31.27 -8.08 -31.26
C GLN A 719 30.63 -7.24 -32.35
N VAL A 720 30.53 -5.95 -32.09
CA VAL A 720 29.93 -4.90 -32.98
C VAL A 720 31.04 -3.93 -33.38
N ARG A 721 31.17 -3.67 -34.69
CA ARG A 721 32.10 -2.69 -35.22
C ARG A 721 31.44 -1.34 -35.32
N LEU A 722 32.00 -0.33 -34.63
CA LEU A 722 31.62 1.05 -34.75
C LEU A 722 32.83 1.98 -34.52
N GLY A 723 33.11 2.81 -35.53
CA GLY A 723 34.24 3.74 -35.52
C GLY A 723 35.58 3.10 -35.81
N ASP A 724 36.64 3.90 -35.73
CA ASP A 724 38.01 3.53 -35.96
C ASP A 724 38.93 4.00 -34.81
N VAL A 725 40.04 3.32 -34.60
CA VAL A 725 41.10 3.69 -33.66
C VAL A 725 42.31 4.10 -34.49
N GLU A 726 42.85 5.28 -34.26
CA GLU A 726 44.11 5.70 -34.82
C GLU A 726 45.26 5.12 -34.01
N ARG A 727 46.16 4.40 -34.68
CA ARG A 727 47.35 3.79 -34.06
C ARG A 727 48.50 4.78 -34.03
N LEU A 728 49.50 4.51 -33.21
CA LEU A 728 50.70 5.35 -33.09
C LEU A 728 51.49 5.53 -34.42
N ASP A 729 51.24 4.68 -35.39
CA ASP A 729 51.82 4.73 -36.74
C ASP A 729 50.96 5.52 -37.74
N GLY A 730 49.87 6.19 -37.30
CA GLY A 730 48.97 6.93 -38.15
C GLY A 730 47.94 6.08 -38.93
N HIS A 731 47.98 4.75 -38.82
CA HIS A 731 47.03 3.86 -39.44
C HIS A 731 45.70 3.79 -38.64
N ARG A 732 44.57 3.83 -39.34
CA ARG A 732 43.25 3.63 -38.75
C ARG A 732 42.85 2.15 -38.79
N SER A 733 42.52 1.59 -37.60
CA SER A 733 42.02 0.24 -37.47
C SER A 733 40.57 0.25 -36.94
N PRO A 734 39.74 -0.70 -37.38
CA PRO A 734 38.35 -0.80 -36.89
C PRO A 734 38.26 -0.91 -35.39
N ARG A 735 37.30 -0.16 -34.77
CA ARG A 735 37.00 -0.29 -33.36
C ARG A 735 35.89 -1.31 -33.18
N TRP A 736 36.10 -2.25 -32.26
CA TRP A 736 35.13 -3.27 -31.90
C TRP A 736 34.63 -3.06 -30.47
N HIS A 737 33.33 -3.38 -30.26
CA HIS A 737 32.64 -3.28 -28.97
C HIS A 737 31.99 -4.62 -28.66
N ASP A 738 31.90 -4.97 -27.37
CA ASP A 738 31.47 -6.31 -26.93
C ASP A 738 29.94 -6.49 -27.00
N SER A 739 29.16 -5.41 -27.31
CA SER A 739 27.72 -5.46 -27.53
C SER A 739 27.20 -4.25 -28.31
N GLU A 740 25.95 -4.30 -28.83
CA GLU A 740 25.28 -3.14 -29.41
C GLU A 740 25.11 -2.00 -28.38
N VAL A 741 24.83 -2.31 -27.11
CA VAL A 741 24.75 -1.34 -26.01
C VAL A 741 26.10 -0.61 -25.84
N ALA A 742 27.21 -1.34 -25.82
CA ALA A 742 28.54 -0.76 -25.70
C ALA A 742 28.91 0.13 -26.90
N ALA A 743 28.53 -0.28 -28.12
CA ALA A 743 28.71 0.50 -29.34
C ALA A 743 27.90 1.82 -29.31
N LEU A 744 26.65 1.77 -28.91
CA LEU A 744 25.77 2.95 -28.78
C LEU A 744 26.24 3.89 -27.68
N ALA A 745 26.68 3.36 -26.54
CA ALA A 745 27.29 4.20 -25.49
C ALA A 745 28.53 4.94 -26.01
N TYR A 746 29.35 4.30 -26.86
CA TYR A 746 30.46 4.95 -27.54
C TYR A 746 29.98 6.07 -28.48
N ALA A 747 28.96 5.83 -29.31
CA ALA A 747 28.39 6.86 -30.18
C ALA A 747 27.89 8.08 -29.39
N ILE A 748 27.19 7.86 -28.28
CA ILE A 748 26.73 8.91 -27.38
C ILE A 748 27.91 9.67 -26.76
N GLN A 749 28.94 8.98 -26.30
CA GLN A 749 30.15 9.63 -25.77
C GLN A 749 30.81 10.53 -26.84
N GLN A 750 30.85 10.11 -28.11
CA GLN A 750 31.38 10.92 -29.18
C GLN A 750 30.54 12.19 -29.47
N ILE A 751 29.20 12.08 -29.39
CA ILE A 751 28.31 13.25 -29.50
C ILE A 751 28.57 14.22 -28.34
N LEU A 752 28.63 13.73 -27.11
CA LEU A 752 28.84 14.56 -25.92
C LEU A 752 30.26 15.16 -25.86
N HIS A 753 31.26 14.45 -26.38
CA HIS A 753 32.63 14.94 -26.51
C HIS A 753 32.71 16.10 -27.53
N ARG A 754 32.13 15.93 -28.71
CA ARG A 754 32.06 17.03 -29.72
C ARG A 754 31.32 18.24 -29.18
N ARG A 755 30.38 18.07 -28.27
CA ARG A 755 29.66 19.15 -27.58
C ARG A 755 30.44 19.74 -26.39
N GLY A 756 31.56 19.10 -26.03
CA GLY A 756 32.42 19.53 -24.94
C GLY A 756 31.93 19.14 -23.53
N PHE A 757 30.86 18.37 -23.44
CA PHE A 757 30.32 17.89 -22.17
C PHE A 757 31.19 16.78 -21.56
N LEU A 758 31.80 15.93 -22.36
CA LEU A 758 32.82 14.96 -21.99
C LEU A 758 34.18 15.33 -22.62
N ASP A 759 35.25 14.88 -21.97
CA ASP A 759 36.60 14.92 -22.56
C ASP A 759 36.85 13.78 -23.56
N ALA A 760 38.07 13.66 -24.08
CA ALA A 760 38.45 12.58 -25.02
C ALA A 760 38.43 11.20 -24.41
N GLU A 761 38.63 11.08 -23.11
CA GLU A 761 38.63 9.88 -22.31
C GLU A 761 37.23 9.45 -21.91
N GLY A 762 36.23 10.33 -22.08
CA GLY A 762 34.82 10.12 -21.72
C GLY A 762 34.49 10.53 -20.28
N GLU A 763 35.39 11.28 -19.64
CA GLU A 763 35.16 11.83 -18.30
C GLU A 763 34.35 13.13 -18.34
N GLN A 764 33.69 13.45 -17.22
CA GLN A 764 32.87 14.63 -17.08
C GLN A 764 33.71 15.91 -17.04
N VAL A 765 33.51 16.83 -17.99
CA VAL A 765 34.14 18.15 -17.95
C VAL A 765 33.53 18.97 -16.80
N PRO A 766 34.37 19.60 -15.93
CA PRO A 766 33.87 20.41 -14.81
C PRO A 766 32.98 21.59 -15.26
N SER A 767 31.96 21.90 -14.46
CA SER A 767 30.93 22.94 -14.73
C SER A 767 31.53 24.32 -15.06
N ARG A 768 32.59 24.74 -14.35
CA ARG A 768 33.30 26.00 -14.64
C ARG A 768 33.97 26.04 -16.01
N VAL A 769 34.36 24.91 -16.58
CA VAL A 769 34.94 24.83 -17.91
C VAL A 769 33.84 24.80 -18.96
N LEU A 770 32.72 24.13 -18.68
CA LEU A 770 31.55 24.11 -19.55
C LEU A 770 30.92 25.51 -19.71
N ALA A 771 30.83 26.29 -18.63
CA ALA A 771 30.28 27.65 -18.63
C ALA A 771 31.10 28.65 -19.44
N ARG A 772 32.40 28.42 -19.63
CA ARG A 772 33.31 29.29 -20.45
C ARG A 772 33.20 29.05 -21.94
N LYS A 773 32.65 27.93 -22.35
CA LYS A 773 32.36 27.61 -23.76
C LYS A 773 30.95 28.06 -24.08
N ARG A 774 30.81 29.30 -24.66
CA ARG A 774 29.51 29.72 -25.16
C ARG A 774 29.12 28.93 -26.42
N PRO A 775 27.81 28.71 -26.69
CA PRO A 775 27.29 27.98 -27.85
C PRO A 775 27.69 28.59 -29.21
N ASP A 776 28.11 29.85 -29.24
CA ASP A 776 28.49 30.57 -30.48
C ASP A 776 29.77 30.03 -31.15
N ASP A 777 30.55 29.18 -30.46
CA ASP A 777 31.74 28.52 -31.02
C ASP A 777 31.47 27.11 -31.57
N ALA A 778 30.22 26.67 -31.60
CA ALA A 778 29.83 25.43 -32.28
C ALA A 778 29.75 25.72 -33.80
N PRO A 779 30.25 24.81 -34.66
CA PRO A 779 30.06 24.99 -36.09
C PRO A 779 28.55 25.09 -36.36
N HIS A 780 28.15 26.24 -36.90
CA HIS A 780 26.77 26.48 -37.30
C HIS A 780 26.29 25.31 -38.12
N ALA A 781 25.11 24.81 -37.76
CA ALA A 781 24.37 23.88 -38.61
C ALA A 781 24.32 24.54 -40.00
N VAL A 782 24.81 23.83 -41.00
CA VAL A 782 24.71 24.24 -42.40
C VAL A 782 23.24 24.54 -42.63
N ALA A 783 22.92 25.81 -42.89
CA ALA A 783 21.60 26.23 -43.31
C ALA A 783 21.26 25.43 -44.56
N ILE A 784 20.27 24.58 -44.47
CA ILE A 784 19.66 23.98 -45.67
C ILE A 784 19.02 25.13 -46.40
N PRO A 785 19.35 25.38 -47.70
CA PRO A 785 18.67 26.38 -48.46
C PRO A 785 17.17 26.12 -48.45
N ASP A 786 16.40 27.13 -48.20
CA ASP A 786 14.94 27.14 -48.22
C ASP A 786 14.49 27.04 -49.71
N GLU A 787 14.60 25.90 -50.32
CA GLU A 787 13.91 25.62 -51.57
C GLU A 787 12.46 25.26 -51.23
N ARG A 788 11.67 26.32 -51.07
CA ARG A 788 10.23 26.22 -51.20
C ARG A 788 9.91 26.12 -52.71
N GLU A 789 9.89 24.90 -53.25
CA GLU A 789 9.00 24.64 -54.36
C GLU A 789 7.59 24.53 -53.83
N GLU A 790 6.78 25.50 -54.14
CA GLU A 790 5.33 25.45 -54.03
C GLU A 790 4.81 24.27 -54.85
N VAL A 791 4.53 23.12 -54.20
CA VAL A 791 3.61 22.15 -54.76
C VAL A 791 2.23 22.44 -54.20
N THR A 792 1.54 23.38 -54.85
CA THR A 792 0.11 23.51 -54.77
C THR A 792 -0.53 22.40 -55.60
N GLU A 793 -0.71 21.24 -55.04
CA GLU A 793 -1.79 20.34 -55.42
C GLU A 793 -2.76 20.17 -54.24
N ALA A 794 -3.90 20.83 -54.43
CA ALA A 794 -5.07 20.63 -53.59
C ALA A 794 -5.47 19.16 -53.68
N VAL A 795 -5.18 18.39 -52.62
CA VAL A 795 -5.81 17.09 -52.42
C VAL A 795 -7.26 17.34 -52.07
N ALA A 796 -8.15 16.96 -52.97
CA ALA A 796 -9.59 16.92 -52.74
C ALA A 796 -9.91 16.08 -51.48
N PRO A 797 -10.97 16.42 -50.71
CA PRO A 797 -11.36 15.62 -49.53
C PRO A 797 -11.63 14.20 -50.01
N GLY A 798 -10.93 13.22 -49.40
CA GLY A 798 -11.11 11.83 -49.67
C GLY A 798 -12.56 11.39 -49.43
N GLU A 799 -13.10 10.61 -50.35
CA GLU A 799 -14.39 9.95 -50.21
C GLU A 799 -14.43 9.12 -48.94
N ILE A 800 -15.42 9.36 -48.08
CA ILE A 800 -15.73 8.53 -46.90
C ILE A 800 -16.34 7.24 -47.43
N ASP A 801 -15.73 6.10 -47.11
CA ASP A 801 -16.29 4.75 -47.30
C ASP A 801 -17.71 4.67 -46.69
N PRO A 802 -18.65 3.95 -47.27
CA PRO A 802 -20.01 3.72 -46.77
C PRO A 802 -20.10 3.21 -45.33
N HIS A 803 -19.00 2.75 -44.74
CA HIS A 803 -18.88 2.29 -43.34
C HIS A 803 -18.24 3.30 -42.38
N GLY A 804 -17.93 4.52 -42.80
CA GLY A 804 -17.54 5.64 -41.92
C GLY A 804 -16.13 5.58 -41.31
N LEU A 805 -15.24 4.71 -41.78
CA LEU A 805 -13.88 4.58 -41.25
C LEU A 805 -12.85 5.26 -42.18
N PRO A 806 -11.85 5.99 -41.68
CA PRO A 806 -10.80 6.59 -42.47
C PRO A 806 -9.93 5.50 -43.13
N GLN A 807 -9.67 5.58 -44.43
CA GLN A 807 -8.75 4.70 -45.13
C GLN A 807 -7.33 4.86 -44.57
N MET A 808 -6.75 3.76 -44.08
CA MET A 808 -5.36 3.71 -43.63
C MET A 808 -4.51 3.06 -44.71
N HIS A 809 -3.42 3.69 -45.12
CA HIS A 809 -2.48 3.13 -46.08
C HIS A 809 -1.71 1.95 -45.49
N GLY A 810 -1.75 0.79 -46.17
CA GLY A 810 -1.15 -0.46 -45.72
C GLY A 810 -0.61 -1.32 -46.89
N ARG A 811 -0.42 -2.62 -46.62
CA ARG A 811 -0.04 -3.58 -47.69
C ARG A 811 -1.20 -3.76 -48.67
N LYS A 812 -0.88 -4.21 -49.89
CA LYS A 812 -1.90 -4.49 -50.91
C LYS A 812 -2.79 -5.64 -50.51
N CYS A 813 -4.10 -5.44 -50.53
CA CYS A 813 -5.09 -6.46 -50.23
C CYS A 813 -5.21 -7.45 -51.39
N PRO A 814 -5.12 -8.77 -51.17
CA PRO A 814 -5.27 -9.76 -52.24
C PRO A 814 -6.70 -9.80 -52.77
N THR A 815 -7.70 -9.42 -51.98
CA THR A 815 -9.12 -9.50 -52.35
C THR A 815 -9.60 -8.29 -53.14
N CYS A 816 -9.32 -7.07 -52.72
CA CYS A 816 -9.81 -5.84 -53.37
C CYS A 816 -8.73 -5.06 -54.12
N GLY A 817 -7.45 -5.41 -53.97
CA GLY A 817 -6.32 -4.75 -54.64
C GLY A 817 -5.92 -3.43 -54.06
N ALA A 818 -6.62 -2.89 -53.04
CA ALA A 818 -6.30 -1.63 -52.37
C ALA A 818 -5.07 -1.78 -51.48
N ASN A 819 -4.24 -0.71 -51.34
CA ASN A 819 -3.12 -0.68 -50.44
C ASN A 819 -3.60 -0.29 -49.00
N ALA A 820 -4.46 -1.12 -48.41
CA ALA A 820 -5.22 -0.80 -47.19
C ALA A 820 -5.18 -1.93 -46.14
N VAL A 821 -4.28 -2.92 -46.26
CA VAL A 821 -4.13 -3.98 -45.25
C VAL A 821 -3.24 -3.54 -44.14
N ILE A 822 -3.81 -3.46 -42.93
CA ILE A 822 -3.10 -3.18 -41.66
C ILE A 822 -3.12 -4.40 -40.76
N ARG A 823 -2.21 -4.50 -39.80
CA ARG A 823 -2.26 -5.53 -38.76
C ARG A 823 -3.00 -4.99 -37.55
N LYS A 824 -4.15 -5.63 -37.21
CA LYS A 824 -4.97 -5.27 -36.07
C LYS A 824 -5.25 -6.52 -35.26
N ASP A 825 -4.99 -6.47 -33.92
CA ASP A 825 -5.25 -7.57 -32.98
C ASP A 825 -4.64 -8.93 -33.40
N GLY A 826 -3.46 -8.87 -34.06
CA GLY A 826 -2.75 -10.06 -34.50
C GLY A 826 -3.18 -10.60 -35.88
N CYS A 827 -4.22 -10.03 -36.51
CA CYS A 827 -4.71 -10.41 -37.81
C CYS A 827 -4.44 -9.32 -38.86
N ASP A 828 -4.22 -9.72 -40.12
CA ASP A 828 -4.19 -8.79 -41.24
C ASP A 828 -5.63 -8.37 -41.60
N PHE A 829 -5.93 -7.09 -41.52
CA PHE A 829 -7.25 -6.52 -41.80
C PHE A 829 -7.20 -5.46 -42.90
N CYS A 830 -8.04 -5.62 -43.93
CA CYS A 830 -8.15 -4.62 -44.98
C CYS A 830 -9.14 -3.52 -44.59
N THR A 831 -8.68 -2.26 -44.43
CA THR A 831 -9.55 -1.12 -44.11
C THR A 831 -10.43 -0.65 -45.24
N SER A 832 -10.22 -1.18 -46.48
CA SER A 832 -10.99 -0.83 -47.69
C SER A 832 -12.16 -1.78 -47.96
N CYS A 833 -11.98 -3.10 -47.76
CA CYS A 833 -13.06 -4.10 -48.04
C CYS A 833 -13.47 -4.92 -46.82
N GLY A 834 -12.82 -4.70 -45.65
CA GLY A 834 -13.14 -5.43 -44.41
C GLY A 834 -12.58 -6.86 -44.35
N GLU A 835 -11.86 -7.33 -45.39
CA GLU A 835 -11.29 -8.70 -45.42
C GLU A 835 -10.32 -8.90 -44.27
N ILE A 836 -10.45 -10.06 -43.60
CA ILE A 836 -9.54 -10.50 -42.53
C ILE A 836 -8.64 -11.60 -43.13
N GLY A 837 -7.34 -11.30 -43.21
CA GLY A 837 -6.33 -12.22 -43.71
C GLY A 837 -5.69 -13.06 -42.61
N ALA A 838 -4.42 -13.45 -42.79
CA ALA A 838 -3.73 -14.34 -41.88
C ALA A 838 -3.66 -13.77 -40.44
N CYS A 839 -4.08 -14.58 -39.48
CA CYS A 839 -3.92 -14.35 -38.02
C CYS A 839 -2.77 -15.24 -37.52
N GLY A 840 -1.77 -14.65 -36.85
CA GLY A 840 -0.63 -15.38 -36.30
C GLY A 840 0.24 -14.56 -35.41
#